data_5a4e134117edd36f5537ce1197e640ee
#
_entry.id   5a4e134117edd36f5537ce1197e640ee
#
_cell.length_a   1.000
_cell.length_b   1.000
_cell.length_c   1.000
_cell.angle_alpha   90.00
_cell.angle_beta   90.00
_cell.angle_gamma   90.00
#
_symmetry.space_group_name_H-M   'P 1'
#
loop_
_entity.id
_entity.type
_entity.pdbx_description
1 polymer ?
#
loop_
_entity_poly.entity_id
_entity_poly.type
_entity_poly.pdbx_seq_one_letter_code
_entity_poly.pdbx_strand_id
1 'polypeptide(L)'
;MNTLDAQPPETASAGWGHGRWQSFTRAAYWLIPPLLCFAIYWRGLTAWFQADDFAWLALRLDVHDWHGLMRALFAPMAQGTIRPWSERVFFLVFESLFGLNALPYRICVFLTQCASLTLLAVITRRLTGSAAAGFWAAVLWIVNSSLVTAMAWSSAYNQVQCGLFLLGAFWFLLRYVQSGRTSDYIWQWIVFVLGFGALEMNVVYPALAAAYTLLLCRERFPSTLPLFIPSVLFTVVDRIWAAPHAAGAYALHVDRALPATFATYWQWALISEYLPVGLYGKMEIALCAFLTLFLLLFVIIRARHHDLLPLFCLAWFVIVLAPILPLRDHISDYYLTIPSIGLAILGAYALRHAWSQPGAWKWLAVGVAAAYLATMVRFDRIATRWWNQRSWAVERLVLGVERGHQLHPDKTIVLDGVDGALFWAGIFHHPFRLFGVPNVYLTPGSQDRIEAHDATGQVADFVLPTGTALQAAKTDRIVVYSVGRDRLKAITSVFEETAISHLAPELPRRIDALNPLTDYLFGPEWYPPDESSHWMPRRATLRIAGPRSPGERLYVEGFVASAQSSQPPVYLLVTVDGMRLPEAKVDFGGPRFEVSYPLPNELVGSKELLVAFTVDRTFQFGADTRELGLNVGVIEVR
;
A
#
# COMPACT_ATOMS: atom_id res chain seq x y z
N MET A 1 -52.60 37.94 -65.53
CA MET A 1 -52.85 36.51 -65.79
C MET A 1 -51.89 35.74 -64.94
N ASN A 2 -52.39 35.28 -63.78
CA ASN A 2 -51.65 34.57 -62.77
C ASN A 2 -51.64 33.05 -63.05
N THR A 3 -50.49 32.45 -63.12
CA THR A 3 -50.33 30.98 -62.99
C THR A 3 -49.71 30.67 -61.65
N LEU A 4 -50.53 30.05 -60.78
CA LEU A 4 -50.15 29.46 -59.52
C LEU A 4 -49.37 28.17 -59.79
N ASP A 5 -48.08 28.13 -59.46
CA ASP A 5 -47.31 26.90 -59.35
C ASP A 5 -47.55 26.30 -57.97
N ALA A 6 -48.25 25.15 -57.93
CA ALA A 6 -48.45 24.34 -56.77
C ALA A 6 -47.17 23.50 -56.48
N GLN A 7 -46.51 23.75 -55.35
CA GLN A 7 -45.50 22.85 -54.84
C GLN A 7 -46.14 21.54 -54.34
N PRO A 8 -45.53 20.37 -54.62
CA PRO A 8 -46.02 19.11 -54.08
C PRO A 8 -45.71 19.02 -52.56
N PRO A 9 -46.51 18.30 -51.79
CA PRO A 9 -46.31 18.19 -50.31
C PRO A 9 -45.01 17.41 -50.00
N GLU A 10 -44.15 18.03 -49.18
CA GLU A 10 -43.02 17.36 -48.58
C GLU A 10 -43.48 16.12 -47.80
N THR A 11 -43.03 14.96 -48.23
CA THR A 11 -43.22 13.68 -47.53
C THR A 11 -42.48 13.68 -46.22
N ALA A 12 -43.19 13.94 -45.12
CA ALA A 12 -42.73 13.77 -43.75
C ALA A 12 -42.60 12.28 -43.42
N SER A 13 -41.51 11.61 -43.86
CA SER A 13 -41.21 10.25 -43.47
C SER A 13 -39.71 9.94 -43.57
N ALA A 14 -38.90 10.42 -42.65
CA ALA A 14 -37.56 9.87 -42.34
C ALA A 14 -36.93 10.40 -41.03
N GLY A 15 -37.67 11.08 -40.14
CA GLY A 15 -37.08 11.74 -38.95
C GLY A 15 -36.95 10.87 -37.71
N TRP A 16 -37.70 9.78 -37.56
CA TRP A 16 -37.81 9.05 -36.30
C TRP A 16 -36.71 8.02 -36.04
N GLY A 17 -36.04 7.48 -37.03
CA GLY A 17 -34.94 6.51 -36.91
C GLY A 17 -33.61 7.17 -36.56
N HIS A 18 -33.25 8.30 -37.22
CA HIS A 18 -31.97 8.92 -37.06
C HIS A 18 -31.74 9.54 -35.68
N GLY A 19 -32.75 10.13 -35.06
CA GLY A 19 -32.68 10.71 -33.72
C GLY A 19 -32.44 9.66 -32.62
N ARG A 20 -33.06 8.50 -32.71
CA ARG A 20 -32.90 7.38 -31.75
C ARG A 20 -31.51 6.75 -31.84
N TRP A 21 -30.99 6.54 -33.03
CA TRP A 21 -29.60 6.03 -33.24
C TRP A 21 -28.56 7.00 -32.74
N GLN A 22 -28.69 8.30 -32.95
CA GLN A 22 -27.79 9.31 -32.41
C GLN A 22 -27.84 9.40 -30.88
N SER A 23 -29.01 9.25 -30.27
CA SER A 23 -29.16 9.22 -28.83
C SER A 23 -28.54 7.94 -28.24
N PHE A 24 -28.73 6.78 -28.87
CA PHE A 24 -28.16 5.50 -28.46
C PHE A 24 -26.62 5.53 -28.57
N THR A 25 -26.05 6.02 -29.66
CA THR A 25 -24.60 6.15 -29.81
C THR A 25 -23.99 7.10 -28.79
N ARG A 26 -24.68 8.22 -28.47
CA ARG A 26 -24.25 9.12 -27.40
C ARG A 26 -24.24 8.45 -26.03
N ALA A 27 -25.31 7.72 -25.68
CA ALA A 27 -25.38 6.98 -24.44
C ALA A 27 -24.29 5.90 -24.34
N ALA A 28 -24.04 5.17 -25.43
CA ALA A 28 -23.00 4.15 -25.50
C ALA A 28 -21.59 4.72 -25.22
N TYR A 29 -21.25 5.89 -25.72
CA TYR A 29 -19.96 6.54 -25.44
C TYR A 29 -19.73 6.83 -23.95
N TRP A 30 -20.78 7.08 -23.19
CA TRP A 30 -20.64 7.39 -21.76
C TRP A 30 -20.76 6.16 -20.87
N LEU A 31 -21.54 5.15 -21.28
CA LEU A 31 -21.86 3.98 -20.47
C LEU A 31 -20.86 2.83 -20.67
N ILE A 32 -20.33 2.65 -21.89
CA ILE A 32 -19.47 1.50 -22.17
C ILE A 32 -18.18 1.51 -21.32
N PRO A 33 -17.41 2.60 -21.19
CA PRO A 33 -16.19 2.57 -20.36
C PRO A 33 -16.46 2.21 -18.88
N PRO A 34 -17.44 2.79 -18.16
CA PRO A 34 -17.83 2.32 -16.83
C PRO A 34 -18.27 0.85 -16.80
N LEU A 35 -19.05 0.39 -17.78
CA LEU A 35 -19.46 -1.01 -17.86
C LEU A 35 -18.28 -1.95 -18.09
N LEU A 36 -17.28 -1.55 -18.89
CA LEU A 36 -16.04 -2.30 -19.06
C LEU A 36 -15.25 -2.36 -17.75
N CYS A 37 -15.22 -1.30 -16.94
CA CYS A 37 -14.61 -1.33 -15.62
C CYS A 37 -15.18 -2.48 -14.78
N PHE A 38 -16.50 -2.59 -14.69
CA PHE A 38 -17.13 -3.70 -13.98
C PHE A 38 -16.89 -5.05 -14.66
N ALA A 39 -16.98 -5.12 -15.99
CA ALA A 39 -16.82 -6.38 -16.73
C ALA A 39 -15.41 -6.97 -16.62
N ILE A 40 -14.37 -6.13 -16.59
CA ILE A 40 -12.98 -6.56 -16.49
C ILE A 40 -12.63 -6.89 -15.03
N TYR A 41 -12.94 -5.97 -14.11
CA TYR A 41 -12.47 -6.01 -12.72
C TYR A 41 -13.52 -6.52 -11.70
N TRP A 42 -14.64 -7.15 -12.12
CA TRP A 42 -15.70 -7.59 -11.21
C TRP A 42 -15.22 -8.45 -10.04
N ARG A 43 -14.13 -9.22 -10.24
CA ARG A 43 -13.49 -9.98 -9.16
C ARG A 43 -12.77 -9.10 -8.15
N GLY A 44 -12.26 -7.94 -8.56
CA GLY A 44 -11.76 -6.92 -7.66
C GLY A 44 -12.88 -6.32 -6.78
N LEU A 45 -14.13 -6.25 -7.30
CA LEU A 45 -15.27 -5.83 -6.51
C LEU A 45 -15.60 -6.79 -5.35
N THR A 46 -15.31 -8.07 -5.52
CA THR A 46 -15.51 -9.11 -4.51
C THR A 46 -14.23 -9.48 -3.75
N ALA A 47 -13.12 -8.73 -3.95
CA ALA A 47 -11.89 -8.93 -3.21
C ALA A 47 -12.05 -8.47 -1.76
N TRP A 48 -11.56 -9.28 -0.82
CA TRP A 48 -11.50 -8.95 0.60
C TRP A 48 -10.23 -8.18 0.94
N PHE A 49 -10.06 -7.78 2.19
CA PHE A 49 -8.89 -7.06 2.69
C PHE A 49 -7.61 -7.90 2.67
N GLN A 50 -6.47 -7.26 2.48
CA GLN A 50 -5.17 -7.90 2.48
C GLN A 50 -4.03 -6.88 2.67
N ALA A 51 -2.89 -7.34 3.16
CA ALA A 51 -1.68 -6.54 3.35
C ALA A 51 -1.95 -5.24 4.15
N ASP A 52 -1.56 -4.08 3.62
CA ASP A 52 -1.66 -2.77 4.29
C ASP A 52 -3.11 -2.38 4.66
N ASP A 53 -4.13 -3.00 4.05
CA ASP A 53 -5.52 -2.73 4.43
C ASP A 53 -5.73 -2.90 5.94
N PHE A 54 -5.06 -3.88 6.56
CA PHE A 54 -5.18 -4.14 8.00
C PHE A 54 -4.52 -3.07 8.87
N ALA A 55 -3.44 -2.44 8.40
CA ALA A 55 -2.85 -1.31 9.09
C ALA A 55 -3.81 -0.12 9.15
N TRP A 56 -4.55 0.12 8.06
CA TRP A 56 -5.53 1.19 7.97
C TRP A 56 -6.83 0.88 8.73
N LEU A 57 -7.32 -0.35 8.69
CA LEU A 57 -8.46 -0.80 9.50
C LEU A 57 -8.15 -0.70 11.00
N ALA A 58 -6.92 -1.03 11.42
CA ALA A 58 -6.50 -0.95 12.82
C ALA A 58 -6.46 0.47 13.38
N LEU A 59 -6.44 1.52 12.55
CA LEU A 59 -6.52 2.93 13.01
C LEU A 59 -7.72 3.19 13.93
N ARG A 60 -8.82 2.46 13.73
CA ARG A 60 -10.02 2.55 14.57
C ARG A 60 -9.74 2.22 16.02
N LEU A 61 -8.78 1.31 16.27
CA LEU A 61 -8.38 0.89 17.62
C LEU A 61 -7.65 2.01 18.39
N ASP A 62 -7.07 2.98 17.69
CA ASP A 62 -6.31 4.09 18.30
C ASP A 62 -7.16 5.37 18.48
N VAL A 63 -8.41 5.37 17.95
CA VAL A 63 -9.30 6.54 18.01
C VAL A 63 -10.29 6.41 19.18
N HIS A 64 -9.90 6.92 20.35
CA HIS A 64 -10.74 6.97 21.55
C HIS A 64 -11.28 8.38 21.83
N ASP A 65 -10.59 9.41 21.35
CA ASP A 65 -10.91 10.82 21.57
C ASP A 65 -10.55 11.69 20.35
N TRP A 66 -10.76 12.99 20.46
CA TRP A 66 -10.41 13.96 19.41
C TRP A 66 -8.91 13.99 19.12
N HIS A 67 -8.06 13.83 20.13
CA HIS A 67 -6.61 13.82 19.95
C HIS A 67 -6.15 12.57 19.19
N GLY A 68 -6.69 11.40 19.55
CA GLY A 68 -6.50 10.15 18.82
C GLY A 68 -6.93 10.25 17.36
N LEU A 69 -8.11 10.89 17.10
CA LEU A 69 -8.57 11.12 15.73
C LEU A 69 -7.62 12.02 14.94
N MET A 70 -7.18 13.15 15.51
CA MET A 70 -6.24 14.04 14.82
C MET A 70 -4.89 13.34 14.55
N ARG A 71 -4.43 12.53 15.49
CA ARG A 71 -3.23 11.71 15.29
C ARG A 71 -3.43 10.68 14.17
N ALA A 72 -4.53 9.94 14.18
CA ALA A 72 -4.85 8.96 13.14
C ALA A 72 -4.93 9.60 11.75
N LEU A 73 -5.45 10.83 11.63
CA LEU A 73 -5.61 11.52 10.35
C LEU A 73 -4.30 12.11 9.82
N PHE A 74 -3.44 12.68 10.68
CA PHE A 74 -2.34 13.54 10.25
C PHE A 74 -0.95 13.12 10.72
N ALA A 75 -0.81 12.13 11.62
CA ALA A 75 0.51 11.61 11.97
C ALA A 75 1.12 10.83 10.81
N PRO A 76 2.44 10.98 10.54
CA PRO A 76 3.14 10.12 9.60
C PRO A 76 3.07 8.66 10.05
N MET A 77 2.66 7.76 9.16
CA MET A 77 2.60 6.31 9.40
C MET A 77 3.16 5.60 8.17
N ALA A 78 3.34 4.29 8.24
CA ALA A 78 3.73 3.46 7.10
C ALA A 78 4.69 4.19 6.12
N GLN A 79 5.96 4.14 6.35
CA GLN A 79 7.02 4.85 5.59
C GLN A 79 6.88 6.39 5.58
N GLY A 80 6.23 6.96 6.60
CA GLY A 80 6.08 8.41 6.75
C GLY A 80 4.94 9.04 5.94
N THR A 81 4.06 8.25 5.29
CA THR A 81 2.99 8.79 4.45
C THR A 81 1.92 9.54 5.23
N ILE A 82 1.42 10.64 4.65
CA ILE A 82 0.31 11.44 5.17
C ILE A 82 -0.74 11.56 4.06
N ARG A 83 -1.73 10.66 4.04
CA ARG A 83 -2.79 10.59 3.03
C ARG A 83 -4.16 10.59 3.70
N PRO A 84 -4.60 11.74 4.24
CA PRO A 84 -5.81 11.81 5.07
C PRO A 84 -7.07 11.32 4.35
N TRP A 85 -7.23 11.50 3.04
CA TRP A 85 -8.47 11.12 2.35
C TRP A 85 -8.51 9.65 1.95
N SER A 86 -7.47 9.16 1.28
CA SER A 86 -7.47 7.84 0.65
C SER A 86 -7.21 6.68 1.60
N GLU A 87 -6.42 6.93 2.66
CA GLU A 87 -6.02 5.91 3.62
C GLU A 87 -6.70 6.08 4.98
N ARG A 88 -6.82 7.32 5.50
CA ARG A 88 -7.32 7.56 6.85
C ARG A 88 -8.84 7.69 6.89
N VAL A 89 -9.38 8.75 6.30
CA VAL A 89 -10.83 9.01 6.29
C VAL A 89 -11.57 7.86 5.61
N PHE A 90 -11.04 7.37 4.48
CA PHE A 90 -11.66 6.25 3.75
C PHE A 90 -11.82 5.03 4.66
N PHE A 91 -10.74 4.54 5.29
CA PHE A 91 -10.82 3.35 6.13
C PHE A 91 -11.59 3.62 7.43
N LEU A 92 -11.35 4.72 8.13
CA LEU A 92 -12.05 5.04 9.39
C LEU A 92 -13.56 5.16 9.23
N VAL A 93 -14.01 5.85 8.17
CA VAL A 93 -15.46 6.02 7.91
C VAL A 93 -16.10 4.70 7.50
N PHE A 94 -15.48 3.98 6.57
CA PHE A 94 -16.06 2.73 6.07
C PHE A 94 -16.00 1.61 7.11
N GLU A 95 -14.93 1.55 7.93
CA GLU A 95 -14.85 0.60 9.03
C GLU A 95 -15.94 0.87 10.08
N SER A 96 -16.14 2.13 10.46
CA SER A 96 -17.19 2.52 11.42
C SER A 96 -18.62 2.23 10.92
N LEU A 97 -18.84 2.24 9.60
CA LEU A 97 -20.18 2.01 9.02
C LEU A 97 -20.42 0.54 8.63
N PHE A 98 -19.41 -0.17 8.19
CA PHE A 98 -19.52 -1.47 7.54
C PHE A 98 -18.63 -2.55 8.13
N GLY A 99 -17.75 -2.20 9.11
CA GLY A 99 -16.78 -3.12 9.70
C GLY A 99 -15.91 -3.79 8.64
N LEU A 100 -15.77 -5.10 8.74
CA LEU A 100 -14.96 -5.91 7.81
C LEU A 100 -15.74 -6.40 6.57
N ASN A 101 -16.88 -5.78 6.25
CA ASN A 101 -17.52 -6.02 4.96
C ASN A 101 -16.80 -5.22 3.86
N ALA A 102 -15.97 -5.88 3.05
CA ALA A 102 -15.14 -5.23 2.03
C ALA A 102 -15.95 -4.64 0.86
N LEU A 103 -17.16 -5.14 0.57
CA LEU A 103 -17.92 -4.75 -0.61
C LEU A 103 -18.21 -3.24 -0.71
N PRO A 104 -18.66 -2.52 0.34
CA PRO A 104 -18.87 -1.07 0.27
C PRO A 104 -17.60 -0.28 -0.06
N TYR A 105 -16.45 -0.68 0.48
CA TYR A 105 -15.15 -0.07 0.16
C TYR A 105 -14.84 -0.23 -1.33
N ARG A 106 -15.03 -1.44 -1.86
CA ARG A 106 -14.78 -1.73 -3.28
C ARG A 106 -15.73 -0.98 -4.19
N ILE A 107 -17.01 -0.85 -3.83
CA ILE A 107 -17.99 -0.05 -4.57
C ILE A 107 -17.51 1.42 -4.65
N CYS A 108 -17.03 2.01 -3.56
CA CYS A 108 -16.50 3.37 -3.56
C CYS A 108 -15.32 3.51 -4.55
N VAL A 109 -14.36 2.58 -4.54
CA VAL A 109 -13.23 2.55 -5.49
C VAL A 109 -13.74 2.52 -6.94
N PHE A 110 -14.68 1.63 -7.25
CA PHE A 110 -15.24 1.47 -8.60
C PHE A 110 -16.00 2.72 -9.07
N LEU A 111 -16.81 3.31 -8.20
CA LEU A 111 -17.54 4.54 -8.53
C LEU A 111 -16.58 5.72 -8.78
N THR A 112 -15.51 5.83 -7.99
CA THR A 112 -14.46 6.84 -8.18
C THR A 112 -13.75 6.63 -9.53
N GLN A 113 -13.43 5.38 -9.89
CA GLN A 113 -12.84 5.08 -11.19
C GLN A 113 -13.81 5.38 -12.35
N CYS A 114 -15.09 5.06 -12.22
CA CYS A 114 -16.09 5.41 -13.23
C CYS A 114 -16.22 6.92 -13.43
N ALA A 115 -16.15 7.71 -12.34
CA ALA A 115 -16.12 9.17 -12.42
C ALA A 115 -14.87 9.65 -13.15
N SER A 116 -13.70 9.06 -12.87
CA SER A 116 -12.43 9.37 -13.54
C SER A 116 -12.47 9.04 -15.03
N LEU A 117 -13.05 7.90 -15.44
CA LEU A 117 -13.24 7.52 -16.85
C LEU A 117 -14.13 8.52 -17.58
N THR A 118 -15.23 8.92 -16.96
CA THR A 118 -16.16 9.92 -17.52
C THR A 118 -15.46 11.25 -17.69
N LEU A 119 -14.70 11.69 -16.67
CA LEU A 119 -13.97 12.95 -16.71
C LEU A 119 -12.86 12.93 -17.77
N LEU A 120 -12.11 11.81 -17.89
CA LEU A 120 -11.11 11.62 -18.95
C LEU A 120 -11.75 11.70 -20.33
N ALA A 121 -12.90 11.05 -20.56
CA ALA A 121 -13.63 11.11 -21.83
C ALA A 121 -14.04 12.55 -22.18
N VAL A 122 -14.53 13.32 -21.18
CA VAL A 122 -14.90 14.75 -21.36
C VAL A 122 -13.67 15.59 -21.69
N ILE A 123 -12.58 15.42 -20.95
CA ILE A 123 -11.31 16.13 -21.16
C ILE A 123 -10.78 15.84 -22.55
N THR A 124 -10.67 14.57 -22.94
CA THR A 124 -10.14 14.17 -24.24
C THR A 124 -11.02 14.68 -25.37
N ARG A 125 -12.36 14.60 -25.23
CA ARG A 125 -13.28 15.21 -26.20
C ARG A 125 -13.00 16.71 -26.36
N ARG A 126 -12.76 17.42 -25.27
CA ARG A 126 -12.51 18.87 -25.29
C ARG A 126 -11.17 19.21 -25.95
N LEU A 127 -10.13 18.41 -25.69
CA LEU A 127 -8.80 18.59 -26.28
C LEU A 127 -8.77 18.27 -27.78
N THR A 128 -9.53 17.27 -28.23
CA THR A 128 -9.47 16.75 -29.61
C THR A 128 -10.66 17.17 -30.48
N GLY A 129 -11.70 17.77 -29.92
CA GLY A 129 -12.97 18.05 -30.58
C GLY A 129 -13.78 16.79 -30.96
N SER A 130 -13.42 15.58 -30.43
CA SER A 130 -14.01 14.31 -30.87
C SER A 130 -14.52 13.48 -29.71
N ALA A 131 -15.82 13.16 -29.74
CA ALA A 131 -16.41 12.24 -28.77
C ALA A 131 -15.84 10.82 -28.88
N ALA A 132 -15.53 10.36 -30.11
CA ALA A 132 -14.89 9.07 -30.32
C ALA A 132 -13.49 9.00 -29.71
N ALA A 133 -12.68 10.07 -29.78
CA ALA A 133 -11.39 10.11 -29.10
C ALA A 133 -11.56 10.07 -27.57
N GLY A 134 -12.56 10.77 -27.02
CA GLY A 134 -12.89 10.68 -25.59
C GLY A 134 -13.27 9.27 -25.16
N PHE A 135 -14.12 8.60 -25.90
CA PHE A 135 -14.48 7.20 -25.68
C PHE A 135 -13.25 6.28 -25.68
N TRP A 136 -12.42 6.36 -26.73
CA TRP A 136 -11.25 5.50 -26.84
C TRP A 136 -10.20 5.77 -25.77
N ALA A 137 -10.02 7.02 -25.33
CA ALA A 137 -9.11 7.33 -24.23
C ALA A 137 -9.56 6.64 -22.93
N ALA A 138 -10.85 6.71 -22.60
CA ALA A 138 -11.38 6.02 -21.43
C ALA A 138 -11.27 4.49 -21.56
N VAL A 139 -11.54 3.92 -22.76
CA VAL A 139 -11.39 2.48 -23.02
C VAL A 139 -9.93 2.05 -22.91
N LEU A 140 -8.99 2.74 -23.56
CA LEU A 140 -7.57 2.40 -23.52
C LEU A 140 -6.99 2.51 -22.10
N TRP A 141 -7.47 3.46 -21.31
CA TRP A 141 -7.02 3.58 -19.92
C TRP A 141 -7.55 2.45 -19.06
N ILE A 142 -8.87 2.15 -19.12
CA ILE A 142 -9.46 1.12 -18.25
C ILE A 142 -8.99 -0.29 -18.57
N VAL A 143 -8.51 -0.56 -19.77
CA VAL A 143 -7.94 -1.86 -20.15
C VAL A 143 -6.41 -1.90 -19.99
N ASN A 144 -5.79 -0.86 -19.49
CA ASN A 144 -4.35 -0.89 -19.21
C ASN A 144 -4.07 -1.64 -17.92
N SER A 145 -3.15 -2.61 -17.94
CA SER A 145 -2.86 -3.49 -16.81
C SER A 145 -2.38 -2.75 -15.55
N SER A 146 -1.93 -1.51 -15.68
CA SER A 146 -1.57 -0.66 -14.54
C SER A 146 -2.72 -0.38 -13.56
N LEU A 147 -3.99 -0.66 -13.95
CA LEU A 147 -5.13 -0.51 -13.07
C LEU A 147 -5.47 -1.76 -12.28
N VAL A 148 -4.90 -2.91 -12.57
CA VAL A 148 -5.25 -4.19 -11.92
C VAL A 148 -5.12 -4.09 -10.42
N THR A 149 -3.97 -3.67 -9.91
CA THR A 149 -3.71 -3.57 -8.48
C THR A 149 -4.62 -2.53 -7.82
N ALA A 150 -4.79 -1.35 -8.41
CA ALA A 150 -5.68 -0.30 -7.91
C ALA A 150 -7.16 -0.75 -7.87
N MET A 151 -7.58 -1.60 -8.83
CA MET A 151 -8.94 -2.13 -8.89
C MET A 151 -9.16 -3.41 -8.08
N ALA A 152 -8.12 -4.02 -7.50
CA ALA A 152 -8.21 -5.27 -6.76
C ALA A 152 -7.77 -5.17 -5.29
N TRP A 153 -7.09 -4.09 -4.89
CA TRP A 153 -6.54 -3.87 -3.55
C TRP A 153 -7.01 -2.52 -2.98
N SER A 154 -7.56 -2.51 -1.74
CA SER A 154 -8.19 -1.31 -1.19
C SER A 154 -7.18 -0.24 -0.80
N SER A 155 -5.99 -0.58 -0.34
CA SER A 155 -4.94 0.41 -0.01
C SER A 155 -4.41 1.14 -1.25
N ALA A 156 -4.55 0.56 -2.45
CA ALA A 156 -4.21 1.23 -3.70
C ALA A 156 -5.29 2.24 -4.18
N TYR A 157 -6.35 2.47 -3.40
CA TYR A 157 -7.36 3.50 -3.67
C TYR A 157 -6.77 4.90 -3.80
N ASN A 158 -5.64 5.16 -3.16
CA ASN A 158 -4.89 6.40 -3.28
C ASN A 158 -4.58 6.79 -4.74
N GLN A 159 -4.25 5.81 -5.60
CA GLN A 159 -4.00 6.04 -7.02
C GLN A 159 -5.27 6.47 -7.77
N VAL A 160 -6.40 5.79 -7.50
CA VAL A 160 -7.70 6.08 -8.13
C VAL A 160 -8.21 7.44 -7.70
N GLN A 161 -8.13 7.74 -6.41
CA GLN A 161 -8.61 9.01 -5.86
C GLN A 161 -7.73 10.19 -6.32
N CYS A 162 -6.40 10.05 -6.31
CA CYS A 162 -5.49 11.05 -6.82
C CYS A 162 -5.72 11.32 -8.32
N GLY A 163 -5.93 10.24 -9.11
CA GLY A 163 -6.29 10.37 -10.53
C GLY A 163 -7.55 11.21 -10.75
N LEU A 164 -8.57 11.02 -9.91
CA LEU A 164 -9.79 11.85 -9.97
C LEU A 164 -9.51 13.32 -9.66
N PHE A 165 -8.75 13.62 -8.59
CA PHE A 165 -8.40 15.00 -8.25
C PHE A 165 -7.55 15.66 -9.34
N LEU A 166 -6.59 14.95 -9.88
CA LEU A 166 -5.70 15.46 -10.93
C LEU A 166 -6.45 15.75 -12.23
N LEU A 167 -7.33 14.83 -12.67
CA LEU A 167 -8.23 15.05 -13.81
C LEU A 167 -9.21 16.19 -13.53
N GLY A 168 -9.75 16.30 -12.32
CA GLY A 168 -10.66 17.36 -11.90
C GLY A 168 -10.01 18.75 -11.96
N ALA A 169 -8.80 18.87 -11.39
CA ALA A 169 -8.03 20.11 -11.45
C ALA A 169 -7.69 20.48 -12.89
N PHE A 170 -7.29 19.49 -13.72
CA PHE A 170 -7.01 19.70 -15.14
C PHE A 170 -8.25 20.09 -15.94
N TRP A 171 -9.42 19.53 -15.62
CA TRP A 171 -10.68 19.94 -16.20
C TRP A 171 -11.00 21.43 -15.95
N PHE A 172 -10.81 21.91 -14.73
CA PHE A 172 -11.02 23.31 -14.40
C PHE A 172 -9.96 24.21 -15.04
N LEU A 173 -8.70 23.75 -15.19
CA LEU A 173 -7.70 24.45 -16.01
C LEU A 173 -8.19 24.66 -17.43
N LEU A 174 -8.68 23.60 -18.10
CA LEU A 174 -9.20 23.70 -19.46
C LEU A 174 -10.37 24.69 -19.58
N ARG A 175 -11.25 24.71 -18.58
CA ARG A 175 -12.35 25.68 -18.52
C ARG A 175 -11.82 27.10 -18.34
N TYR A 176 -10.90 27.32 -17.43
CA TYR A 176 -10.30 28.62 -17.19
C TYR A 176 -9.56 29.15 -18.41
N VAL A 177 -8.76 28.33 -19.06
CA VAL A 177 -8.01 28.74 -20.28
C VAL A 177 -8.95 29.21 -21.38
N GLN A 178 -10.12 28.58 -21.54
CA GLN A 178 -11.07 28.91 -22.59
C GLN A 178 -12.03 30.06 -22.24
N SER A 179 -12.49 30.10 -20.97
CA SER A 179 -13.52 31.07 -20.55
C SER A 179 -12.95 32.32 -19.89
N GLY A 180 -11.73 32.27 -19.36
CA GLY A 180 -11.13 33.31 -18.53
C GLY A 180 -11.82 33.54 -17.18
N ARG A 181 -12.79 32.68 -16.79
CA ARG A 181 -13.57 32.86 -15.56
C ARG A 181 -12.73 32.58 -14.32
N THR A 182 -12.67 33.54 -13.40
CA THR A 182 -11.97 33.40 -12.12
C THR A 182 -12.52 32.23 -11.27
N SER A 183 -13.83 31.93 -11.36
CA SER A 183 -14.42 30.79 -10.67
C SER A 183 -13.81 29.45 -11.08
N ASP A 184 -13.51 29.26 -12.36
CA ASP A 184 -12.87 28.04 -12.86
C ASP A 184 -11.42 27.94 -12.35
N TYR A 185 -10.72 29.07 -12.22
CA TYR A 185 -9.39 29.14 -11.63
C TYR A 185 -9.41 28.80 -10.12
N ILE A 186 -10.38 29.33 -9.39
CA ILE A 186 -10.55 29.02 -7.95
C ILE A 186 -10.85 27.53 -7.74
N TRP A 187 -11.75 26.94 -8.53
CA TRP A 187 -12.06 25.52 -8.44
C TRP A 187 -10.86 24.64 -8.80
N GLN A 188 -10.04 25.04 -9.78
CA GLN A 188 -8.77 24.37 -10.08
C GLN A 188 -7.88 24.30 -8.83
N TRP A 189 -7.72 25.41 -8.10
CA TRP A 189 -6.94 25.48 -6.87
C TRP A 189 -7.51 24.59 -5.77
N ILE A 190 -8.81 24.66 -5.53
CA ILE A 190 -9.48 23.85 -4.51
C ILE A 190 -9.26 22.37 -4.76
N VAL A 191 -9.55 21.90 -5.97
CA VAL A 191 -9.42 20.49 -6.33
C VAL A 191 -7.96 20.05 -6.29
N PHE A 192 -7.03 20.87 -6.75
CA PHE A 192 -5.60 20.59 -6.68
C PHE A 192 -5.11 20.44 -5.24
N VAL A 193 -5.44 21.40 -4.36
CA VAL A 193 -5.00 21.37 -2.95
C VAL A 193 -5.61 20.18 -2.21
N LEU A 194 -6.87 19.86 -2.45
CA LEU A 194 -7.51 18.66 -1.89
C LEU A 194 -6.82 17.36 -2.36
N GLY A 195 -6.26 17.35 -3.56
CA GLY A 195 -5.55 16.19 -4.11
C GLY A 195 -4.32 15.74 -3.32
N PHE A 196 -3.68 16.64 -2.55
CA PHE A 196 -2.57 16.25 -1.66
C PHE A 196 -2.99 15.26 -0.56
N GLY A 197 -4.24 15.33 -0.13
CA GLY A 197 -4.75 14.36 0.84
C GLY A 197 -5.00 12.96 0.28
N ALA A 198 -4.93 12.79 -1.05
CA ALA A 198 -5.08 11.48 -1.68
C ALA A 198 -3.73 10.77 -1.89
N LEU A 199 -2.74 11.47 -2.43
CA LEU A 199 -1.42 10.89 -2.74
C LEU A 199 -0.40 12.02 -2.98
N GLU A 200 0.83 11.83 -2.54
CA GLU A 200 1.96 12.76 -2.72
C GLU A 200 2.23 13.06 -4.20
N MET A 201 1.91 12.13 -5.10
CA MET A 201 2.06 12.31 -6.56
C MET A 201 1.34 13.53 -7.10
N ASN A 202 0.37 14.08 -6.36
CA ASN A 202 -0.34 15.30 -6.75
C ASN A 202 0.57 16.53 -6.90
N VAL A 203 1.79 16.50 -6.32
CA VAL A 203 2.82 17.56 -6.48
C VAL A 203 3.19 17.86 -7.93
N VAL A 204 2.96 16.91 -8.86
CA VAL A 204 3.27 17.08 -10.29
C VAL A 204 2.27 17.95 -11.05
N TYR A 205 1.08 18.21 -10.47
CA TYR A 205 0.02 18.93 -11.16
C TYR A 205 0.44 20.29 -11.73
N PRO A 206 1.20 21.16 -11.02
CA PRO A 206 1.67 22.43 -11.58
C PRO A 206 2.53 22.26 -12.85
N ALA A 207 3.37 21.21 -12.89
CA ALA A 207 4.18 20.90 -14.07
C ALA A 207 3.31 20.45 -15.25
N LEU A 208 2.25 19.67 -15.01
CA LEU A 208 1.26 19.32 -16.03
C LEU A 208 0.52 20.55 -16.56
N ALA A 209 0.07 21.44 -15.67
CA ALA A 209 -0.61 22.67 -16.02
C ALA A 209 0.32 23.60 -16.82
N ALA A 210 1.58 23.73 -16.39
CA ALA A 210 2.60 24.51 -17.09
C ALA A 210 2.93 23.92 -18.47
N ALA A 211 3.11 22.60 -18.58
CA ALA A 211 3.37 21.94 -19.86
C ALA A 211 2.20 22.14 -20.84
N TYR A 212 0.96 21.97 -20.36
CA TYR A 212 -0.22 22.22 -21.19
C TYR A 212 -0.28 23.65 -21.71
N THR A 213 -0.14 24.63 -20.80
CA THR A 213 -0.25 26.04 -21.20
C THR A 213 0.93 26.48 -22.05
N LEU A 214 2.15 26.04 -21.75
CA LEU A 214 3.34 26.37 -22.55
C LEU A 214 3.25 25.85 -23.99
N LEU A 215 2.75 24.63 -24.17
CA LEU A 215 2.66 24.01 -25.49
C LEU A 215 1.45 24.47 -26.29
N LEU A 216 0.29 24.67 -25.63
CA LEU A 216 -0.99 24.85 -26.33
C LEU A 216 -1.66 26.22 -26.12
N CYS A 217 -1.30 26.96 -25.03
CA CYS A 217 -1.97 28.22 -24.66
C CYS A 217 -1.02 29.17 -23.92
N ARG A 218 0.07 29.60 -24.56
CA ARG A 218 1.18 30.35 -23.93
C ARG A 218 0.77 31.59 -23.15
N GLU A 219 -0.28 32.27 -23.58
CA GLU A 219 -0.80 33.44 -22.88
C GLU A 219 -1.25 33.16 -21.44
N ARG A 220 -1.65 31.92 -21.14
CA ARG A 220 -2.10 31.48 -19.82
C ARG A 220 -1.00 30.83 -18.97
N PHE A 221 0.22 30.66 -19.52
CA PHE A 221 1.34 30.05 -18.79
C PHE A 221 1.66 30.77 -17.46
N PRO A 222 1.69 32.13 -17.38
CA PRO A 222 1.99 32.78 -16.10
C PRO A 222 1.00 32.44 -14.98
N SER A 223 -0.26 32.13 -15.31
CA SER A 223 -1.27 31.77 -14.30
C SER A 223 -1.01 30.39 -13.64
N THR A 224 -0.13 29.57 -14.22
CA THR A 224 0.23 28.26 -13.65
C THR A 224 1.39 28.35 -12.67
N LEU A 225 2.21 29.40 -12.71
CA LEU A 225 3.38 29.55 -11.85
C LEU A 225 3.05 29.56 -10.34
N PRO A 226 1.97 30.24 -9.88
CA PRO A 226 1.61 30.22 -8.47
C PRO A 226 1.24 28.82 -7.94
N LEU A 227 0.80 27.88 -8.81
CA LEU A 227 0.46 26.52 -8.40
C LEU A 227 1.67 25.73 -7.87
N PHE A 228 2.90 26.14 -8.20
CA PHE A 228 4.10 25.50 -7.65
C PHE A 228 4.28 25.77 -6.16
N ILE A 229 3.71 26.85 -5.62
CA ILE A 229 3.85 27.21 -4.20
C ILE A 229 3.34 26.09 -3.29
N PRO A 230 2.08 25.60 -3.39
CA PRO A 230 1.62 24.51 -2.55
C PRO A 230 2.37 23.20 -2.77
N SER A 231 2.84 22.92 -4.00
CA SER A 231 3.65 21.71 -4.25
C SER A 231 5.00 21.77 -3.53
N VAL A 232 5.69 22.91 -3.60
CA VAL A 232 6.96 23.11 -2.88
C VAL A 232 6.72 23.05 -1.38
N LEU A 233 5.68 23.74 -0.87
CA LEU A 233 5.34 23.73 0.55
C LEU A 233 5.04 22.32 1.04
N PHE A 234 4.21 21.57 0.31
CA PHE A 234 3.89 20.18 0.65
C PHE A 234 5.16 19.33 0.69
N THR A 235 6.02 19.43 -0.33
CA THR A 235 7.28 18.66 -0.39
C THR A 235 8.21 18.99 0.78
N VAL A 236 8.30 20.25 1.19
CA VAL A 236 9.10 20.67 2.34
C VAL A 236 8.52 20.12 3.65
N VAL A 237 7.20 20.21 3.84
CA VAL A 237 6.53 19.68 5.04
C VAL A 237 6.68 18.16 5.10
N ASP A 238 6.47 17.47 3.99
CA ASP A 238 6.65 16.02 3.88
C ASP A 238 8.08 15.58 4.24
N ARG A 239 9.09 16.31 3.75
CA ARG A 239 10.50 16.04 4.07
C ARG A 239 10.89 16.29 5.52
N ILE A 240 10.21 17.22 6.20
CA ILE A 240 10.45 17.52 7.62
C ILE A 240 9.77 16.49 8.52
N TRP A 241 8.53 16.09 8.18
CA TRP A 241 7.72 15.19 9.02
C TRP A 241 7.88 13.72 8.68
N ALA A 242 7.95 13.39 7.41
CA ALA A 242 8.18 12.04 6.91
C ALA A 242 9.66 11.90 6.55
N ALA A 243 10.53 11.70 7.55
CA ALA A 243 11.97 11.54 7.30
C ALA A 243 12.19 10.45 6.24
N PRO A 244 12.91 10.76 5.14
CA PRO A 244 13.11 9.79 4.07
C PRO A 244 13.90 8.59 4.60
N HIS A 245 13.49 7.40 4.22
CA HIS A 245 14.21 6.18 4.56
C HIS A 245 15.55 6.19 3.82
N ALA A 246 16.64 6.11 4.56
CA ALA A 246 17.98 6.02 3.99
C ALA A 246 18.27 4.64 3.38
N ALA A 247 17.47 3.63 3.75
CA ALA A 247 17.61 2.25 3.31
C ALA A 247 16.23 1.59 3.14
N GLY A 248 16.19 0.44 2.45
CA GLY A 248 14.98 -0.33 2.22
C GLY A 248 14.30 0.01 0.88
N ALA A 249 13.15 -0.64 0.61
CA ALA A 249 12.47 -0.58 -0.69
C ALA A 249 12.06 0.84 -1.12
N TYR A 250 11.84 1.74 -0.17
CA TYR A 250 11.45 3.15 -0.43
C TYR A 250 12.62 4.13 -0.42
N ALA A 251 13.87 3.64 -0.39
CA ALA A 251 15.05 4.49 -0.52
C ALA A 251 15.08 5.15 -1.91
N LEU A 252 15.39 6.46 -1.93
CA LEU A 252 15.46 7.22 -3.17
C LEU A 252 16.86 7.15 -3.77
N HIS A 253 16.98 6.59 -4.97
CA HIS A 253 18.23 6.46 -5.70
C HIS A 253 18.24 7.34 -6.96
N VAL A 254 19.02 8.42 -6.92
CA VAL A 254 19.24 9.28 -8.08
C VAL A 254 20.61 8.91 -8.68
N ASP A 255 20.63 7.86 -9.48
CA ASP A 255 21.85 7.30 -10.05
C ASP A 255 21.69 6.87 -11.51
N ARG A 256 22.66 6.13 -12.05
CA ARG A 256 22.67 5.65 -13.44
C ARG A 256 21.60 4.61 -13.76
N ALA A 257 20.83 4.12 -12.77
CA ALA A 257 19.76 3.17 -12.98
C ALA A 257 18.44 3.84 -13.41
N LEU A 258 18.28 5.17 -13.25
CA LEU A 258 17.05 5.89 -13.64
C LEU A 258 16.56 5.57 -15.08
N PRO A 259 17.42 5.51 -16.12
CA PRO A 259 16.97 5.13 -17.45
C PRO A 259 16.45 3.68 -17.53
N ALA A 260 17.02 2.75 -16.75
CA ALA A 260 16.56 1.36 -16.71
C ALA A 260 15.18 1.28 -16.02
N THR A 261 14.99 1.98 -14.89
CA THR A 261 13.70 2.09 -14.21
C THR A 261 12.64 2.69 -15.15
N PHE A 262 12.99 3.77 -15.88
CA PHE A 262 12.11 4.35 -16.88
C PHE A 262 11.75 3.36 -18.00
N ALA A 263 12.74 2.61 -18.52
CA ALA A 263 12.51 1.62 -19.56
C ALA A 263 11.57 0.50 -19.09
N THR A 264 11.69 0.05 -17.84
CA THR A 264 10.77 -0.93 -17.24
C THR A 264 9.33 -0.38 -17.20
N TYR A 265 9.13 0.81 -16.66
CA TYR A 265 7.80 1.42 -16.62
C TYR A 265 7.24 1.72 -18.01
N TRP A 266 8.08 2.12 -18.95
CA TRP A 266 7.68 2.35 -20.34
C TRP A 266 7.21 1.05 -20.99
N GLN A 267 7.94 -0.04 -20.78
CA GLN A 267 7.55 -1.37 -21.26
C GLN A 267 6.21 -1.80 -20.65
N TRP A 268 6.03 -1.69 -19.34
CA TRP A 268 4.79 -2.06 -18.66
C TRP A 268 3.59 -1.19 -19.06
N ALA A 269 3.80 0.07 -19.39
CA ALA A 269 2.74 0.94 -19.88
C ALA A 269 2.22 0.56 -21.28
N LEU A 270 3.10 -0.03 -22.14
CA LEU A 270 2.75 -0.46 -23.49
C LEU A 270 2.37 -1.93 -23.58
N ILE A 271 2.94 -2.77 -22.71
CA ILE A 271 2.76 -4.22 -22.68
C ILE A 271 2.64 -4.63 -21.22
N SER A 272 1.63 -5.46 -20.90
CA SER A 272 1.38 -5.88 -19.52
C SER A 272 2.59 -6.55 -18.87
N GLU A 273 2.91 -6.20 -17.61
CA GLU A 273 3.90 -6.89 -16.78
C GLU A 273 3.52 -8.35 -16.50
N TYR A 274 2.23 -8.68 -16.58
CA TYR A 274 1.69 -10.03 -16.36
C TYR A 274 1.91 -10.99 -17.54
N LEU A 275 2.62 -10.55 -18.59
CA LEU A 275 3.09 -11.46 -19.63
C LEU A 275 4.16 -12.40 -19.08
N PRO A 276 4.06 -13.72 -19.30
CA PRO A 276 5.03 -14.68 -18.78
C PRO A 276 6.44 -14.36 -19.27
N VAL A 277 7.29 -13.94 -18.38
CA VAL A 277 8.72 -13.67 -18.65
C VAL A 277 9.38 -14.99 -19.07
N GLY A 278 10.08 -15.00 -20.20
CA GLY A 278 10.91 -16.10 -20.65
C GLY A 278 10.45 -16.84 -21.91
N LEU A 279 9.14 -16.97 -22.17
CA LEU A 279 8.66 -17.57 -23.44
C LEU A 279 8.67 -16.56 -24.61
N TYR A 280 8.60 -15.26 -24.31
CA TYR A 280 8.40 -14.20 -25.31
C TYR A 280 9.38 -13.03 -25.22
N GLY A 281 10.39 -13.07 -24.37
CA GLY A 281 11.24 -11.90 -24.03
C GLY A 281 11.78 -11.12 -25.25
N LYS A 282 12.21 -11.78 -26.33
CA LYS A 282 12.65 -11.10 -27.55
C LYS A 282 11.48 -10.48 -28.32
N MET A 283 10.32 -11.13 -28.32
CA MET A 283 9.12 -10.65 -29.00
C MET A 283 8.50 -9.47 -28.25
N GLU A 284 8.52 -9.47 -26.95
CA GLU A 284 8.08 -8.35 -26.10
C GLU A 284 8.93 -7.11 -26.36
N ILE A 285 10.26 -7.26 -26.35
CA ILE A 285 11.18 -6.16 -26.63
C ILE A 285 10.94 -5.61 -28.05
N ALA A 286 10.79 -6.50 -29.04
CA ALA A 286 10.51 -6.10 -30.42
C ALA A 286 9.17 -5.36 -30.55
N LEU A 287 8.11 -5.84 -29.88
CA LEU A 287 6.80 -5.21 -29.88
C LEU A 287 6.84 -3.85 -29.15
N CYS A 288 7.51 -3.77 -28.00
CA CYS A 288 7.71 -2.52 -27.27
C CYS A 288 8.47 -1.50 -28.12
N ALA A 289 9.57 -1.92 -28.76
CA ALA A 289 10.34 -1.07 -29.67
C ALA A 289 9.51 -0.60 -30.86
N PHE A 290 8.71 -1.49 -31.47
CA PHE A 290 7.80 -1.16 -32.56
C PHE A 290 6.74 -0.13 -32.13
N LEU A 291 6.05 -0.35 -31.01
CA LEU A 291 5.04 0.58 -30.49
C LEU A 291 5.68 1.93 -30.13
N THR A 292 6.85 1.90 -29.50
CA THR A 292 7.61 3.11 -29.16
C THR A 292 7.95 3.93 -30.42
N LEU A 293 8.54 3.26 -31.43
CA LEU A 293 8.89 3.92 -32.70
C LEU A 293 7.65 4.50 -33.37
N PHE A 294 6.54 3.76 -33.41
CA PHE A 294 5.29 4.21 -34.01
C PHE A 294 4.73 5.45 -33.27
N LEU A 295 4.69 5.44 -31.93
CA LEU A 295 4.21 6.56 -31.13
C LEU A 295 5.10 7.80 -31.29
N LEU A 296 6.42 7.62 -31.22
CA LEU A 296 7.37 8.72 -31.39
C LEU A 296 7.27 9.33 -32.78
N LEU A 297 7.19 8.48 -33.83
CA LEU A 297 7.03 8.96 -35.21
C LEU A 297 5.72 9.74 -35.38
N PHE A 298 4.62 9.24 -34.79
CA PHE A 298 3.34 9.95 -34.78
C PHE A 298 3.46 11.32 -34.08
N VAL A 299 4.08 11.40 -32.92
CA VAL A 299 4.32 12.66 -32.18
C VAL A 299 5.15 13.63 -33.02
N ILE A 300 6.25 13.16 -33.64
CA ILE A 300 7.14 13.98 -34.46
C ILE A 300 6.40 14.51 -35.69
N ILE A 301 5.66 13.67 -36.40
CA ILE A 301 4.89 14.09 -37.60
C ILE A 301 3.86 15.15 -37.20
N ARG A 302 3.12 14.95 -36.13
CA ARG A 302 2.11 15.92 -35.67
C ARG A 302 2.75 17.23 -35.20
N ALA A 303 3.85 17.17 -34.46
CA ALA A 303 4.59 18.37 -34.06
C ALA A 303 5.10 19.19 -35.23
N ARG A 304 5.57 18.53 -36.31
CA ARG A 304 5.95 19.22 -37.56
C ARG A 304 4.79 19.93 -38.23
N HIS A 305 3.57 19.49 -38.01
CA HIS A 305 2.34 20.15 -38.44
C HIS A 305 1.76 21.12 -37.39
N HIS A 306 2.57 21.57 -36.42
CA HIS A 306 2.19 22.50 -35.35
C HIS A 306 1.08 21.99 -34.43
N ASP A 307 0.79 20.67 -34.43
CA ASP A 307 -0.10 20.04 -33.49
C ASP A 307 0.71 19.43 -32.33
N LEU A 308 0.77 20.18 -31.23
CA LEU A 308 1.57 19.83 -30.04
C LEU A 308 0.80 19.02 -29.03
N LEU A 309 -0.47 18.67 -29.28
CA LEU A 309 -1.26 17.83 -28.35
C LEU A 309 -0.63 16.45 -28.09
N PRO A 310 -0.13 15.70 -29.11
CA PRO A 310 0.56 14.44 -28.87
C PRO A 310 1.84 14.59 -28.02
N LEU A 311 2.56 15.70 -28.21
CA LEU A 311 3.74 15.99 -27.38
C LEU A 311 3.35 16.25 -25.90
N PHE A 312 2.26 16.98 -25.66
CA PHE A 312 1.71 17.16 -24.32
C PHE A 312 1.30 15.82 -23.67
N CYS A 313 0.67 14.93 -24.41
CA CYS A 313 0.28 13.61 -23.90
C CYS A 313 1.49 12.78 -23.48
N LEU A 314 2.59 12.83 -24.25
CA LEU A 314 3.85 12.18 -23.88
C LEU A 314 4.49 12.87 -22.67
N ALA A 315 4.47 14.20 -22.62
CA ALA A 315 4.95 14.98 -21.47
C ALA A 315 4.16 14.64 -20.20
N TRP A 316 2.84 14.41 -20.29
CA TRP A 316 2.03 13.93 -19.18
C TRP A 316 2.62 12.65 -18.56
N PHE A 317 2.87 11.63 -19.40
CA PHE A 317 3.44 10.37 -18.93
C PHE A 317 4.76 10.58 -18.20
N VAL A 318 5.68 11.34 -18.80
CA VAL A 318 7.01 11.59 -18.21
C VAL A 318 6.94 12.42 -16.93
N ILE A 319 6.15 13.50 -16.91
CA ILE A 319 6.02 14.39 -15.73
C ILE A 319 5.44 13.64 -14.55
N VAL A 320 4.39 12.84 -14.75
CA VAL A 320 3.73 12.12 -13.66
C VAL A 320 4.61 10.98 -13.16
N LEU A 321 5.36 10.31 -14.03
CA LEU A 321 6.25 9.22 -13.65
C LEU A 321 7.55 9.70 -12.97
N ALA A 322 7.99 10.92 -13.26
CA ALA A 322 9.30 11.43 -12.81
C ALA A 322 9.58 11.28 -11.30
N PRO A 323 8.65 11.57 -10.36
CA PRO A 323 8.90 11.39 -8.93
C PRO A 323 9.09 9.93 -8.49
N ILE A 324 8.61 8.97 -9.28
CA ILE A 324 8.66 7.53 -8.99
C ILE A 324 9.97 6.89 -9.45
N LEU A 325 10.62 7.45 -10.46
CA LEU A 325 11.83 6.87 -11.06
C LEU A 325 12.96 6.59 -10.05
N PRO A 326 13.18 7.41 -9.00
CA PRO A 326 14.19 7.12 -7.98
C PRO A 326 13.89 5.90 -7.10
N LEU A 327 12.66 5.34 -7.10
CA LEU A 327 12.26 4.16 -6.32
C LEU A 327 12.60 2.86 -7.05
N ARG A 328 13.87 2.66 -7.42
CA ARG A 328 14.30 1.51 -8.22
C ARG A 328 14.13 0.16 -7.53
N ASP A 329 14.12 0.14 -6.18
CA ASP A 329 14.00 -1.08 -5.37
C ASP A 329 12.52 -1.39 -5.03
N HIS A 330 11.60 -0.51 -5.47
CA HIS A 330 10.15 -0.68 -5.30
C HIS A 330 9.39 -0.38 -6.59
N ILE A 331 9.63 -1.18 -7.63
CA ILE A 331 8.94 -1.06 -8.92
C ILE A 331 7.58 -1.77 -8.83
N SER A 332 6.48 -1.04 -9.08
CA SER A 332 5.11 -1.56 -9.02
C SER A 332 4.25 -1.03 -10.17
N ASP A 333 3.34 -1.88 -10.68
CA ASP A 333 2.42 -1.56 -11.77
C ASP A 333 1.49 -0.39 -11.45
N TYR A 334 0.97 -0.32 -10.23
CA TYR A 334 0.01 0.72 -9.84
C TYR A 334 0.57 2.15 -9.91
N TYR A 335 1.87 2.32 -9.91
CA TYR A 335 2.48 3.64 -10.16
C TYR A 335 2.25 4.16 -11.58
N LEU A 336 1.88 3.28 -12.50
CA LEU A 336 1.52 3.66 -13.87
C LEU A 336 0.04 4.07 -14.02
N THR A 337 -0.79 3.90 -13.00
CA THR A 337 -2.23 4.21 -13.06
C THR A 337 -2.49 5.63 -13.59
N ILE A 338 -1.80 6.64 -13.05
CA ILE A 338 -2.00 8.05 -13.44
C ILE A 338 -1.14 8.44 -14.66
N PRO A 339 0.14 8.05 -14.78
CA PRO A 339 0.94 8.32 -15.99
C PRO A 339 0.29 7.80 -17.27
N SER A 340 -0.31 6.60 -17.26
CA SER A 340 -0.93 5.97 -18.44
C SER A 340 -2.13 6.75 -19.01
N ILE A 341 -2.70 7.70 -18.27
CA ILE A 341 -3.71 8.63 -18.79
C ILE A 341 -3.20 9.38 -20.03
N GLY A 342 -1.96 9.88 -19.99
CA GLY A 342 -1.34 10.57 -21.13
C GLY A 342 -1.23 9.66 -22.35
N LEU A 343 -0.80 8.41 -22.17
CA LEU A 343 -0.69 7.44 -23.27
C LEU A 343 -2.07 7.01 -23.79
N ALA A 344 -3.07 6.92 -22.93
CA ALA A 344 -4.44 6.62 -23.36
C ALA A 344 -5.03 7.74 -24.26
N ILE A 345 -4.80 9.01 -23.90
CA ILE A 345 -5.18 10.15 -24.75
C ILE A 345 -4.42 10.12 -26.08
N LEU A 346 -3.11 9.88 -26.04
CA LEU A 346 -2.24 9.78 -27.21
C LEU A 346 -2.71 8.67 -28.17
N GLY A 347 -2.96 7.47 -27.63
CA GLY A 347 -3.45 6.33 -28.39
C GLY A 347 -4.82 6.59 -29.03
N ALA A 348 -5.76 7.17 -28.26
CA ALA A 348 -7.07 7.54 -28.77
C ALA A 348 -7.00 8.58 -29.89
N TYR A 349 -6.09 9.53 -29.76
CA TYR A 349 -5.86 10.55 -30.79
C TYR A 349 -5.24 9.95 -32.06
N ALA A 350 -4.28 9.04 -31.91
CA ALA A 350 -3.67 8.30 -33.02
C ALA A 350 -4.71 7.43 -33.75
N LEU A 351 -5.56 6.69 -33.01
CA LEU A 351 -6.64 5.88 -33.57
C LEU A 351 -7.63 6.73 -34.39
N ARG A 352 -8.03 7.88 -33.83
CA ARG A 352 -8.90 8.81 -34.54
C ARG A 352 -8.25 9.32 -35.84
N HIS A 353 -6.98 9.69 -35.76
CA HIS A 353 -6.25 10.18 -36.91
C HIS A 353 -6.12 9.12 -38.00
N ALA A 354 -5.75 7.90 -37.64
CA ALA A 354 -5.68 6.76 -38.56
C ALA A 354 -7.04 6.47 -39.23
N TRP A 355 -8.13 6.59 -38.46
CA TRP A 355 -9.49 6.41 -38.98
C TRP A 355 -9.88 7.43 -40.04
N SER A 356 -9.39 8.65 -39.93
CA SER A 356 -9.66 9.73 -40.90
C SER A 356 -8.80 9.66 -42.17
N GLN A 357 -7.77 8.78 -42.19
CA GLN A 357 -6.93 8.60 -43.38
C GLN A 357 -7.58 7.66 -44.40
N PRO A 358 -7.37 7.91 -45.71
CA PRO A 358 -7.82 7.00 -46.76
C PRO A 358 -7.01 5.67 -46.74
N GLY A 359 -7.60 4.61 -47.31
CA GLY A 359 -6.90 3.36 -47.56
C GLY A 359 -6.87 2.40 -46.35
N ALA A 360 -5.78 1.63 -46.22
CA ALA A 360 -5.65 0.52 -45.29
C ALA A 360 -5.39 0.96 -43.84
N TRP A 361 -5.03 2.21 -43.58
CA TRP A 361 -4.65 2.70 -42.25
C TRP A 361 -5.74 2.53 -41.18
N LYS A 362 -7.00 2.73 -41.57
CA LYS A 362 -8.15 2.50 -40.66
C LYS A 362 -8.27 1.04 -40.21
N TRP A 363 -8.02 0.10 -41.11
CA TRP A 363 -8.10 -1.32 -40.79
C TRP A 363 -6.90 -1.79 -39.97
N LEU A 364 -5.72 -1.24 -40.25
CA LEU A 364 -4.54 -1.46 -39.41
C LEU A 364 -4.79 -0.95 -37.99
N ALA A 365 -5.33 0.27 -37.84
CA ALA A 365 -5.67 0.83 -36.53
C ALA A 365 -6.70 -0.03 -35.76
N VAL A 366 -7.73 -0.53 -36.46
CA VAL A 366 -8.72 -1.45 -35.89
C VAL A 366 -8.05 -2.76 -35.44
N GLY A 367 -7.19 -3.33 -36.27
CA GLY A 367 -6.47 -4.57 -35.97
C GLY A 367 -5.55 -4.41 -34.73
N VAL A 368 -4.77 -3.33 -34.68
CA VAL A 368 -3.90 -3.00 -33.53
C VAL A 368 -4.72 -2.78 -32.26
N ALA A 369 -5.79 -1.98 -32.34
CA ALA A 369 -6.67 -1.74 -31.18
C ALA A 369 -7.32 -3.03 -30.69
N ALA A 370 -7.84 -3.85 -31.61
CA ALA A 370 -8.47 -5.13 -31.25
C ALA A 370 -7.47 -6.11 -30.60
N ALA A 371 -6.25 -6.21 -31.16
CA ALA A 371 -5.19 -7.04 -30.57
C ALA A 371 -4.78 -6.53 -29.17
N TYR A 372 -4.60 -5.23 -29.01
CA TYR A 372 -4.30 -4.62 -27.71
C TYR A 372 -5.40 -4.91 -26.69
N LEU A 373 -6.67 -4.64 -27.01
CA LEU A 373 -7.80 -4.91 -26.13
C LEU A 373 -7.90 -6.39 -25.75
N ALA A 374 -7.80 -7.29 -26.73
CA ALA A 374 -7.90 -8.72 -26.49
C ALA A 374 -6.79 -9.22 -25.54
N THR A 375 -5.58 -8.71 -25.73
CA THR A 375 -4.42 -9.08 -24.91
C THR A 375 -4.54 -8.52 -23.50
N MET A 376 -4.76 -7.21 -23.35
CA MET A 376 -4.84 -6.54 -22.05
C MET A 376 -6.01 -7.06 -21.21
N VAL A 377 -7.22 -7.11 -21.75
CA VAL A 377 -8.40 -7.61 -21.02
C VAL A 377 -8.19 -9.04 -20.53
N ARG A 378 -7.51 -9.88 -21.30
CA ARG A 378 -7.19 -11.25 -20.88
C ARG A 378 -6.26 -11.26 -19.67
N PHE A 379 -5.16 -10.50 -19.71
CA PHE A 379 -4.21 -10.43 -18.60
C PHE A 379 -4.81 -9.76 -17.37
N ASP A 380 -5.54 -8.66 -17.53
CA ASP A 380 -6.22 -7.99 -16.43
C ASP A 380 -7.18 -8.92 -15.69
N ARG A 381 -7.93 -9.74 -16.41
CA ARG A 381 -8.84 -10.73 -15.80
C ARG A 381 -8.10 -11.86 -15.08
N ILE A 382 -6.95 -12.28 -15.59
CA ILE A 382 -6.09 -13.30 -14.94
C ILE A 382 -5.49 -12.72 -13.66
N ALA A 383 -4.87 -11.54 -13.74
CA ALA A 383 -4.26 -10.87 -12.61
C ALA A 383 -5.27 -10.48 -11.52
N THR A 384 -6.42 -9.92 -11.91
CA THR A 384 -7.51 -9.62 -10.96
C THR A 384 -8.04 -10.88 -10.27
N ARG A 385 -8.08 -12.02 -10.99
CA ARG A 385 -8.45 -13.30 -10.39
C ARG A 385 -7.43 -13.75 -9.35
N TRP A 386 -6.15 -13.58 -9.60
CA TRP A 386 -5.08 -13.90 -8.66
C TRP A 386 -5.22 -13.08 -7.38
N TRP A 387 -5.39 -11.75 -7.49
CA TRP A 387 -5.63 -10.86 -6.37
C TRP A 387 -6.86 -11.26 -5.54
N ASN A 388 -7.96 -11.57 -6.20
CA ASN A 388 -9.19 -12.02 -5.56
C ASN A 388 -9.02 -13.36 -4.82
N GLN A 389 -8.34 -14.35 -5.43
CA GLN A 389 -8.08 -15.63 -4.80
C GLN A 389 -7.18 -15.49 -3.56
N ARG A 390 -6.16 -14.62 -3.65
CA ARG A 390 -5.29 -14.29 -2.53
C ARG A 390 -6.09 -13.64 -1.39
N SER A 391 -6.92 -12.67 -1.69
CA SER A 391 -7.75 -11.99 -0.66
C SER A 391 -8.72 -12.95 0.04
N TRP A 392 -9.29 -13.92 -0.67
CA TRP A 392 -10.14 -14.95 -0.05
C TRP A 392 -9.35 -15.92 0.82
N ALA A 393 -8.10 -16.21 0.48
CA ALA A 393 -7.23 -17.00 1.36
C ALA A 393 -6.95 -16.25 2.66
N VAL A 394 -6.71 -14.94 2.58
CA VAL A 394 -6.55 -14.06 3.75
C VAL A 394 -7.83 -14.00 4.58
N GLU A 395 -9.00 -13.82 3.95
CA GLU A 395 -10.29 -13.81 4.65
C GLU A 395 -10.49 -15.09 5.48
N ARG A 396 -10.28 -16.25 4.86
CA ARG A 396 -10.42 -17.55 5.55
C ARG A 396 -9.41 -17.70 6.70
N LEU A 397 -8.19 -17.23 6.53
CA LEU A 397 -7.19 -17.24 7.60
C LEU A 397 -7.62 -16.36 8.76
N VAL A 398 -7.96 -15.10 8.49
CA VAL A 398 -8.24 -14.10 9.52
C VAL A 398 -9.51 -14.45 10.29
N LEU A 399 -10.61 -14.77 9.60
CA LEU A 399 -11.85 -15.19 10.23
C LEU A 399 -11.73 -16.59 10.87
N GLY A 400 -10.85 -17.44 10.34
CA GLY A 400 -10.52 -18.74 10.94
C GLY A 400 -9.80 -18.59 12.27
N VAL A 401 -8.88 -17.65 12.40
CA VAL A 401 -8.19 -17.32 13.66
C VAL A 401 -9.16 -16.72 14.67
N GLU A 402 -10.02 -15.77 14.24
CA GLU A 402 -11.09 -15.25 15.10
C GLU A 402 -11.93 -16.37 15.72
N ARG A 403 -12.41 -17.30 14.86
CA ARG A 403 -13.18 -18.44 15.33
C ARG A 403 -12.38 -19.38 16.23
N GLY A 404 -11.09 -19.59 15.93
CA GLY A 404 -10.18 -20.37 16.77
C GLY A 404 -10.03 -19.77 18.15
N HIS A 405 -9.93 -18.45 18.25
CA HIS A 405 -9.88 -17.73 19.52
C HIS A 405 -11.21 -17.84 20.30
N GLN A 406 -12.35 -17.71 19.63
CA GLN A 406 -13.66 -17.91 20.27
C GLN A 406 -13.83 -19.32 20.87
N LEU A 407 -13.23 -20.34 20.23
CA LEU A 407 -13.25 -21.72 20.72
C LEU A 407 -12.25 -21.97 21.87
N HIS A 408 -11.16 -21.22 21.88
CA HIS A 408 -10.05 -21.37 22.85
C HIS A 408 -9.59 -19.99 23.36
N PRO A 409 -10.42 -19.24 24.10
CA PRO A 409 -10.14 -17.86 24.49
C PRO A 409 -8.89 -17.71 25.36
N ASP A 410 -8.56 -18.74 26.14
CA ASP A 410 -7.43 -18.74 27.08
C ASP A 410 -6.13 -19.27 26.45
N LYS A 411 -6.14 -19.65 25.14
CA LYS A 411 -4.97 -20.22 24.47
C LYS A 411 -4.45 -19.29 23.37
N THR A 412 -3.15 -19.21 23.27
CA THR A 412 -2.50 -18.52 22.16
C THR A 412 -2.57 -19.38 20.89
N ILE A 413 -2.95 -18.75 19.78
CA ILE A 413 -3.06 -19.44 18.48
C ILE A 413 -1.69 -19.48 17.81
N VAL A 414 -1.32 -20.67 17.35
CA VAL A 414 -0.10 -20.91 16.57
C VAL A 414 -0.50 -21.48 15.21
N LEU A 415 0.05 -20.95 14.15
CA LEU A 415 -0.27 -21.31 12.77
C LEU A 415 0.87 -22.14 12.16
N ASP A 416 0.53 -23.26 11.56
CA ASP A 416 1.46 -24.11 10.81
C ASP A 416 1.12 -24.10 9.32
N GLY A 417 2.15 -24.19 8.46
CA GLY A 417 1.96 -24.30 7.00
C GLY A 417 1.65 -22.99 6.29
N VAL A 418 1.94 -21.84 6.90
CA VAL A 418 1.83 -20.52 6.26
C VAL A 418 2.95 -20.35 5.25
N ASP A 419 2.62 -20.00 4.01
CA ASP A 419 3.58 -19.60 2.98
C ASP A 419 3.85 -18.08 2.98
N GLY A 420 4.90 -17.66 2.24
CA GLY A 420 5.28 -16.25 2.18
C GLY A 420 4.18 -15.35 1.63
N ALA A 421 3.42 -15.78 0.62
CA ALA A 421 2.36 -14.99 0.04
C ALA A 421 1.22 -14.71 1.03
N LEU A 422 0.86 -15.70 1.83
CA LEU A 422 -0.19 -15.58 2.85
C LEU A 422 0.31 -14.82 4.08
N PHE A 423 1.58 -14.98 4.46
CA PHE A 423 2.20 -14.24 5.56
C PHE A 423 2.15 -12.73 5.32
N TRP A 424 2.68 -12.27 4.18
CA TRP A 424 2.71 -10.85 3.84
C TRP A 424 1.33 -10.25 3.57
N ALA A 425 0.39 -11.07 3.10
CA ALA A 425 -0.95 -10.61 2.82
C ALA A 425 -1.89 -10.62 4.03
N GLY A 426 -1.71 -11.53 5.00
CA GLY A 426 -2.72 -11.81 6.01
C GLY A 426 -2.21 -11.95 7.44
N ILE A 427 -0.92 -11.72 7.74
CA ILE A 427 -0.38 -11.84 9.09
C ILE A 427 0.46 -10.62 9.47
N PHE A 428 1.34 -10.16 8.59
CA PHE A 428 2.36 -9.16 8.85
C PHE A 428 1.81 -7.87 9.49
N HIS A 429 0.66 -7.37 9.05
CA HIS A 429 0.03 -6.17 9.59
C HIS A 429 -0.90 -6.44 10.79
N HIS A 430 -0.70 -7.55 11.51
CA HIS A 430 -1.43 -7.92 12.73
C HIS A 430 -2.96 -7.82 12.63
N PRO A 431 -3.62 -8.40 11.61
CA PRO A 431 -5.07 -8.29 11.40
C PRO A 431 -5.89 -8.80 12.60
N PHE A 432 -5.35 -9.71 13.38
CA PHE A 432 -6.03 -10.35 14.48
C PHE A 432 -6.31 -9.39 15.65
N ARG A 433 -5.58 -8.28 15.75
CA ARG A 433 -5.85 -7.20 16.72
C ARG A 433 -7.26 -6.62 16.56
N LEU A 434 -7.83 -6.67 15.36
CA LEU A 434 -9.20 -6.22 15.08
C LEU A 434 -10.26 -7.02 15.86
N PHE A 435 -9.91 -8.22 16.31
CA PHE A 435 -10.76 -9.12 17.12
C PHE A 435 -10.29 -9.22 18.56
N GLY A 436 -9.38 -8.37 19.01
CA GLY A 436 -8.80 -8.43 20.36
C GLY A 436 -7.81 -9.58 20.56
N VAL A 437 -7.27 -10.16 19.48
CA VAL A 437 -6.26 -11.24 19.53
C VAL A 437 -4.88 -10.64 19.18
N PRO A 438 -4.13 -10.15 20.18
CA PRO A 438 -2.88 -9.45 19.90
C PRO A 438 -1.74 -10.39 19.45
N ASN A 439 -1.74 -11.63 19.93
CA ASN A 439 -0.64 -12.56 19.76
C ASN A 439 -1.07 -13.80 18.99
N VAL A 440 -0.65 -13.88 17.73
CA VAL A 440 -0.76 -15.07 16.89
C VAL A 440 0.63 -15.35 16.32
N TYR A 441 1.10 -16.56 16.54
CA TYR A 441 2.45 -16.95 16.14
C TYR A 441 2.44 -18.01 15.05
N LEU A 442 3.58 -18.16 14.39
CA LEU A 442 3.88 -19.25 13.49
C LEU A 442 4.64 -20.36 14.24
N THR A 443 4.51 -21.59 13.75
CA THR A 443 5.31 -22.72 14.27
C THR A 443 6.81 -22.51 14.06
N PRO A 444 7.67 -23.05 14.96
CA PRO A 444 9.11 -23.05 14.78
C PRO A 444 9.54 -23.55 13.39
N GLY A 445 10.53 -22.89 12.77
CA GLY A 445 11.02 -23.21 11.42
C GLY A 445 10.18 -22.61 10.28
N SER A 446 9.11 -21.87 10.56
CA SER A 446 8.32 -21.18 9.52
C SER A 446 9.10 -20.07 8.83
N GLN A 447 10.05 -19.42 9.51
CA GLN A 447 10.92 -18.38 8.94
C GLN A 447 11.76 -18.90 7.75
N ASP A 448 12.09 -20.18 7.72
CA ASP A 448 12.90 -20.76 6.64
C ASP A 448 12.09 -20.96 5.35
N ARG A 449 10.77 -20.90 5.44
CA ARG A 449 9.82 -21.07 4.32
C ARG A 449 9.27 -19.75 3.79
N ILE A 450 9.51 -18.65 4.49
CA ILE A 450 8.99 -17.32 4.17
C ILE A 450 10.16 -16.45 3.74
N GLU A 451 10.17 -16.03 2.47
CA GLU A 451 11.16 -15.08 1.99
C GLU A 451 11.02 -13.75 2.75
N ALA A 452 12.12 -13.30 3.37
CA ALA A 452 12.17 -12.01 4.02
C ALA A 452 12.15 -10.91 2.95
N HIS A 453 11.36 -9.87 3.18
CA HIS A 453 11.48 -8.63 2.43
C HIS A 453 12.35 -7.67 3.24
N ASP A 454 13.54 -7.38 2.78
CA ASP A 454 14.60 -6.62 3.48
C ASP A 454 14.16 -5.28 4.06
N ALA A 455 13.03 -4.77 3.64
CA ALA A 455 12.56 -3.44 4.00
C ALA A 455 11.44 -3.40 5.05
N THR A 456 10.80 -4.52 5.39
CA THR A 456 9.49 -4.48 6.04
C THR A 456 9.41 -5.13 7.41
N GLY A 457 10.46 -5.79 7.91
CA GLY A 457 10.47 -6.41 9.23
C GLY A 457 10.92 -7.87 9.22
N GLN A 458 11.18 -8.40 10.40
CA GLN A 458 11.70 -9.75 10.54
C GLN A 458 10.57 -10.76 10.71
N VAL A 459 10.51 -11.76 9.84
CA VAL A 459 9.59 -12.91 9.98
C VAL A 459 9.77 -13.60 11.34
N ALA A 460 10.98 -13.58 11.86
CA ALA A 460 11.35 -14.17 13.15
C ALA A 460 10.52 -13.62 14.33
N ASP A 461 10.06 -12.39 14.28
CA ASP A 461 9.22 -11.78 15.33
C ASP A 461 7.84 -12.45 15.45
N PHE A 462 7.40 -13.11 14.38
CA PHE A 462 6.13 -13.83 14.32
C PHE A 462 6.27 -15.33 14.63
N VAL A 463 7.48 -15.85 14.74
CA VAL A 463 7.73 -17.28 14.94
C VAL A 463 7.93 -17.58 16.41
N LEU A 464 7.15 -18.53 16.94
CA LEU A 464 7.30 -18.95 18.31
C LEU A 464 8.62 -19.75 18.47
N PRO A 465 9.53 -19.34 19.38
CA PRO A 465 10.76 -20.08 19.61
C PRO A 465 10.48 -21.52 20.06
N THR A 466 11.32 -22.46 19.65
CA THR A 466 11.10 -23.89 19.84
C THR A 466 10.88 -24.27 21.30
N GLY A 467 11.73 -23.76 22.21
CA GLY A 467 11.59 -24.04 23.66
C GLY A 467 10.29 -23.51 24.22
N THR A 468 9.88 -22.29 23.81
CA THR A 468 8.61 -21.68 24.23
C THR A 468 7.42 -22.48 23.68
N ALA A 469 7.48 -22.90 22.40
CA ALA A 469 6.42 -23.69 21.77
C ALA A 469 6.22 -25.03 22.49
N LEU A 470 7.31 -25.75 22.80
CA LEU A 470 7.27 -27.01 23.52
C LEU A 470 6.74 -26.86 24.96
N GLN A 471 7.18 -25.82 25.65
CA GLN A 471 6.70 -25.55 27.01
C GLN A 471 5.22 -25.18 27.04
N ALA A 472 4.80 -24.31 26.11
CA ALA A 472 3.41 -23.87 25.99
C ALA A 472 2.46 -25.02 25.60
N ALA A 473 2.91 -25.94 24.73
CA ALA A 473 2.17 -27.13 24.36
C ALA A 473 1.99 -28.04 25.59
N LYS A 474 3.06 -28.36 26.32
CA LYS A 474 3.02 -29.19 27.54
C LYS A 474 2.11 -28.63 28.64
N THR A 475 1.97 -27.32 28.70
CA THR A 475 1.13 -26.62 29.69
C THR A 475 -0.26 -26.28 29.17
N ASP A 476 -0.65 -26.79 28.02
CA ASP A 476 -1.94 -26.57 27.34
C ASP A 476 -2.28 -25.08 27.10
N ARG A 477 -1.25 -24.21 26.91
CA ARG A 477 -1.40 -22.77 26.74
C ARG A 477 -1.50 -22.34 25.26
N ILE A 478 -1.31 -23.27 24.33
CA ILE A 478 -1.44 -22.99 22.89
C ILE A 478 -2.41 -23.94 22.22
N VAL A 479 -2.95 -23.49 21.10
CA VAL A 479 -3.63 -24.32 20.11
C VAL A 479 -2.97 -24.15 18.76
N VAL A 480 -2.56 -25.25 18.12
CA VAL A 480 -1.88 -25.24 16.84
C VAL A 480 -2.89 -25.54 15.73
N TYR A 481 -2.97 -24.66 14.75
CA TYR A 481 -3.80 -24.83 13.56
C TYR A 481 -2.94 -24.96 12.30
N SER A 482 -3.16 -26.02 11.54
CA SER A 482 -2.62 -26.14 10.18
C SER A 482 -3.47 -25.30 9.22
N VAL A 483 -2.80 -24.47 8.42
CA VAL A 483 -3.42 -23.60 7.42
C VAL A 483 -3.64 -24.38 6.14
N GLY A 484 -4.86 -24.82 5.91
CA GLY A 484 -5.27 -25.52 4.69
C GLY A 484 -5.89 -24.57 3.66
N ARG A 485 -6.16 -25.10 2.45
CA ARG A 485 -6.78 -24.31 1.37
C ARG A 485 -8.17 -23.80 1.72
N ASP A 486 -8.96 -24.57 2.47
CA ASP A 486 -10.37 -24.27 2.71
C ASP A 486 -10.67 -23.85 4.17
N ARG A 487 -9.87 -24.30 5.12
CA ARG A 487 -10.09 -24.05 6.55
C ARG A 487 -8.84 -24.29 7.39
N LEU A 488 -8.85 -23.73 8.59
CA LEU A 488 -7.91 -24.08 9.65
C LEU A 488 -8.31 -25.43 10.25
N LYS A 489 -7.32 -26.28 10.52
CA LYS A 489 -7.50 -27.59 11.17
C LYS A 489 -6.65 -27.64 12.42
N ALA A 490 -7.26 -27.88 13.58
CA ALA A 490 -6.53 -28.08 14.81
C ALA A 490 -5.64 -29.34 14.72
N ILE A 491 -4.36 -29.19 15.02
CA ILE A 491 -3.35 -30.25 14.96
C ILE A 491 -2.47 -30.29 16.23
N THR A 492 -2.93 -29.74 17.35
CA THR A 492 -2.11 -29.57 18.55
C THR A 492 -1.46 -30.88 19.02
N SER A 493 -2.20 -31.98 19.09
CA SER A 493 -1.66 -33.30 19.49
C SER A 493 -0.60 -33.82 18.50
N VAL A 494 -0.83 -33.66 17.19
CA VAL A 494 0.14 -34.05 16.17
C VAL A 494 1.40 -33.22 16.25
N PHE A 495 1.26 -31.91 16.49
CA PHE A 495 2.38 -31.01 16.69
C PHE A 495 3.20 -31.41 17.92
N GLU A 496 2.56 -31.71 19.04
CA GLU A 496 3.23 -32.16 20.26
C GLU A 496 4.06 -33.42 20.01
N GLU A 497 3.47 -34.46 19.43
CA GLU A 497 4.16 -35.71 19.14
C GLU A 497 5.37 -35.49 18.19
N THR A 498 5.19 -34.70 17.16
CA THR A 498 6.23 -34.42 16.16
C THR A 498 7.31 -33.51 16.73
N ALA A 499 6.94 -32.44 17.43
CA ALA A 499 7.86 -31.45 17.96
C ALA A 499 8.75 -32.04 19.07
N ILE A 500 8.19 -32.88 19.98
CA ILE A 500 8.95 -33.50 21.06
C ILE A 500 10.04 -34.43 20.48
N SER A 501 9.77 -35.08 19.35
CA SER A 501 10.70 -36.07 18.78
C SER A 501 11.80 -35.45 17.88
N HIS A 502 11.59 -34.24 17.33
CA HIS A 502 12.46 -33.69 16.30
C HIS A 502 13.04 -32.31 16.59
N LEU A 503 12.52 -31.55 17.55
CA LEU A 503 12.97 -30.20 17.83
C LEU A 503 13.84 -30.12 19.09
N ALA A 504 15.02 -29.48 18.99
CA ALA A 504 15.82 -29.16 20.17
C ALA A 504 15.16 -28.00 20.94
N PRO A 505 15.08 -28.05 22.26
CA PRO A 505 14.51 -26.98 23.07
C PRO A 505 15.48 -25.80 23.11
N GLU A 506 15.41 -24.90 22.12
CA GLU A 506 16.18 -23.65 22.11
C GLU A 506 15.39 -22.57 22.86
N LEU A 507 16.07 -21.86 23.77
CA LEU A 507 15.51 -20.68 24.41
C LEU A 507 15.40 -19.53 23.40
N PRO A 508 14.45 -18.59 23.60
CA PRO A 508 14.37 -17.39 22.77
C PRO A 508 15.56 -16.47 23.01
N ARG A 509 15.95 -15.75 21.95
CA ARG A 509 16.92 -14.64 22.02
C ARG A 509 16.25 -13.30 22.26
N ARG A 510 14.94 -13.23 22.06
CA ARG A 510 14.07 -12.09 22.32
C ARG A 510 12.91 -12.53 23.20
N ILE A 511 12.72 -11.83 24.28
CA ILE A 511 11.67 -12.07 25.26
C ILE A 511 10.86 -10.79 25.41
N ASP A 512 9.58 -10.88 25.09
CA ASP A 512 8.61 -9.84 25.44
C ASP A 512 8.07 -10.17 26.83
N ALA A 513 8.33 -9.29 27.78
CA ALA A 513 7.96 -9.48 29.18
C ALA A 513 6.43 -9.45 29.41
N LEU A 514 5.66 -8.97 28.45
CA LEU A 514 4.20 -8.98 28.50
C LEU A 514 3.58 -10.23 27.83
N ASN A 515 4.42 -11.07 27.20
CA ASN A 515 3.93 -12.29 26.58
C ASN A 515 3.83 -13.42 27.62
N PRO A 516 2.62 -13.87 27.98
CA PRO A 516 2.46 -14.89 29.03
C PRO A 516 3.12 -16.23 28.68
N LEU A 517 3.41 -16.51 27.38
CA LEU A 517 4.10 -17.75 27.00
C LEU A 517 5.57 -17.76 27.41
N THR A 518 6.13 -16.61 27.79
CA THR A 518 7.54 -16.47 28.22
C THR A 518 7.71 -16.42 29.74
N ASP A 519 6.62 -16.46 30.52
CA ASP A 519 6.66 -16.39 32.01
C ASP A 519 7.61 -17.40 32.64
N TYR A 520 7.74 -18.60 32.05
CA TYR A 520 8.63 -19.66 32.55
C TYR A 520 10.14 -19.32 32.48
N LEU A 521 10.50 -18.26 31.77
CA LEU A 521 11.87 -17.77 31.63
C LEU A 521 12.26 -16.82 32.78
N PHE A 522 11.28 -16.19 33.40
CA PHE A 522 11.48 -15.26 34.51
C PHE A 522 11.65 -15.99 35.81
N GLY A 523 12.57 -15.49 36.63
CA GLY A 523 12.76 -16.03 37.98
C GLY A 523 11.58 -15.73 38.92
N PRO A 524 11.49 -16.41 40.04
CA PRO A 524 10.37 -16.27 40.96
C PRO A 524 10.32 -14.92 41.70
N GLU A 525 11.34 -14.08 41.49
CA GLU A 525 11.45 -12.76 42.10
C GLU A 525 10.57 -11.73 41.42
N TRP A 526 10.27 -11.92 40.13
CA TRP A 526 9.46 -10.99 39.36
C TRP A 526 8.05 -10.88 39.91
N TYR A 527 7.53 -9.66 39.89
CA TYR A 527 6.11 -9.47 40.19
C TYR A 527 5.25 -10.05 39.06
N PRO A 528 4.05 -10.56 39.34
CA PRO A 528 3.15 -10.98 38.27
C PRO A 528 2.94 -9.88 37.24
N PRO A 529 2.98 -10.17 35.91
CA PRO A 529 2.69 -9.18 34.88
C PRO A 529 1.24 -8.72 34.98
N ASP A 530 1.00 -7.44 34.73
CA ASP A 530 -0.32 -6.90 34.49
C ASP A 530 -0.51 -6.58 32.97
N GLU A 531 -1.67 -6.05 32.57
CA GLU A 531 -2.00 -5.82 31.14
C GLU A 531 -0.98 -4.96 30.38
N SER A 532 -0.22 -4.13 31.06
CA SER A 532 0.68 -3.12 30.46
C SER A 532 2.06 -3.05 31.08
N SER A 533 2.35 -3.88 32.08
CA SER A 533 3.61 -3.79 32.81
C SER A 533 4.09 -5.12 33.39
N HIS A 534 5.40 -5.33 33.39
CA HIS A 534 6.08 -6.41 34.08
C HIS A 534 7.20 -5.82 34.94
N TRP A 535 6.89 -5.59 36.21
CA TRP A 535 7.79 -4.96 37.16
C TRP A 535 8.80 -5.93 37.75
N MET A 536 10.05 -5.55 37.74
CA MET A 536 11.06 -6.23 38.55
C MET A 536 11.16 -5.60 39.95
N PRO A 537 11.49 -6.38 41.00
CA PRO A 537 11.91 -5.86 42.29
C PRO A 537 13.35 -5.33 42.22
N ARG A 538 14.00 -5.11 43.33
CA ARG A 538 15.40 -4.65 43.36
C ARG A 538 16.36 -5.58 42.63
N ARG A 539 16.12 -6.89 42.68
CA ARG A 539 16.88 -7.91 41.95
C ARG A 539 15.94 -8.93 41.34
N ALA A 540 16.21 -9.30 40.10
CA ALA A 540 15.43 -10.29 39.39
C ALA A 540 16.30 -11.09 38.40
N THR A 541 15.89 -12.32 38.11
CA THR A 541 16.62 -13.21 37.20
C THR A 541 15.80 -13.59 35.97
N LEU A 542 16.47 -13.94 34.89
CA LEU A 542 15.86 -14.35 33.62
C LEU A 542 16.77 -15.35 32.91
N ARG A 543 16.17 -16.31 32.19
CA ARG A 543 16.88 -17.24 31.30
C ARG A 543 16.64 -16.86 29.85
N ILE A 544 17.70 -16.75 29.05
CA ILE A 544 17.65 -16.35 27.62
C ILE A 544 18.75 -17.10 26.84
N ALA A 545 18.59 -17.27 25.54
CA ALA A 545 19.63 -17.83 24.69
C ALA A 545 20.82 -16.86 24.53
N GLY A 546 22.02 -17.42 24.44
CA GLY A 546 23.26 -16.64 24.27
C GLY A 546 23.47 -16.09 22.86
N PRO A 547 24.55 -15.29 22.69
CA PRO A 547 24.94 -14.72 21.41
C PRO A 547 25.37 -15.83 20.44
N ARG A 548 25.07 -15.66 19.15
CA ARG A 548 25.50 -16.57 18.06
C ARG A 548 26.84 -16.14 17.45
N SER A 549 27.13 -14.86 17.52
CA SER A 549 28.36 -14.28 16.97
C SER A 549 29.01 -13.28 17.93
N PRO A 550 30.35 -13.11 17.81
CA PRO A 550 31.07 -12.07 18.56
C PRO A 550 30.53 -10.68 18.27
N GLY A 551 30.45 -9.85 19.31
CA GLY A 551 30.00 -8.46 19.18
C GLY A 551 28.50 -8.24 19.37
N GLU A 552 27.70 -9.31 19.46
CA GLU A 552 26.30 -9.19 19.85
C GLU A 552 26.15 -8.64 21.27
N ARG A 553 25.05 -7.95 21.51
CA ARG A 553 24.78 -7.21 22.75
C ARG A 553 23.47 -7.67 23.37
N LEU A 554 23.38 -7.56 24.68
CA LEU A 554 22.11 -7.69 25.41
C LEU A 554 21.44 -6.31 25.47
N TYR A 555 20.23 -6.20 24.93
CA TYR A 555 19.37 -5.02 25.00
C TYR A 555 18.30 -5.23 26.04
N VAL A 556 18.01 -4.19 26.81
CA VAL A 556 16.92 -4.15 27.79
C VAL A 556 16.12 -2.89 27.53
N GLU A 557 14.89 -3.07 27.10
CA GLU A 557 13.93 -2.01 26.84
C GLU A 557 12.80 -2.07 27.88
N GLY A 558 12.30 -0.91 28.27
CA GLY A 558 11.18 -0.87 29.19
C GLY A 558 10.41 0.44 29.11
N PHE A 559 9.38 0.51 29.92
CA PHE A 559 8.46 1.65 29.97
C PHE A 559 8.71 2.48 31.22
N VAL A 560 8.55 3.79 31.08
CA VAL A 560 8.63 4.74 32.18
C VAL A 560 7.21 5.09 32.62
N ALA A 561 6.84 4.66 33.82
CA ALA A 561 5.55 5.04 34.38
C ALA A 561 5.52 6.57 34.66
N SER A 562 4.35 7.19 34.55
CA SER A 562 4.19 8.63 34.77
C SER A 562 4.72 9.07 36.13
N ALA A 563 4.60 8.23 37.16
CA ALA A 563 5.13 8.50 38.49
C ALA A 563 6.68 8.40 38.58
N GLN A 564 7.33 7.73 37.62
CA GLN A 564 8.79 7.64 37.53
C GLN A 564 9.41 8.85 36.80
N SER A 565 8.68 9.53 35.93
CA SER A 565 9.22 10.61 35.08
C SER A 565 9.83 11.77 35.88
N SER A 566 9.44 11.96 37.13
CA SER A 566 10.00 12.95 38.05
C SER A 566 11.08 12.42 39.00
N GLN A 567 11.38 11.12 38.92
CA GLN A 567 12.36 10.49 39.80
C GLN A 567 13.79 10.59 39.26
N PRO A 568 14.81 10.56 40.12
CA PRO A 568 16.20 10.53 39.67
C PRO A 568 16.50 9.23 38.94
N PRO A 569 17.50 9.23 38.04
CA PRO A 569 17.93 8.07 37.28
C PRO A 569 18.27 6.86 38.18
N VAL A 570 18.11 5.66 37.65
CA VAL A 570 18.49 4.40 38.31
C VAL A 570 19.70 3.82 37.61
N TYR A 571 20.58 3.20 38.37
CA TYR A 571 21.70 2.45 37.82
C TYR A 571 21.35 0.95 37.78
N LEU A 572 21.37 0.41 36.55
CA LEU A 572 21.10 -1.00 36.29
C LEU A 572 22.41 -1.77 36.13
N LEU A 573 22.67 -2.64 37.08
CA LEU A 573 23.75 -3.61 37.02
C LEU A 573 23.21 -4.94 36.48
N VAL A 574 23.87 -5.46 35.45
CA VAL A 574 23.56 -6.76 34.85
C VAL A 574 24.71 -7.73 35.08
N THR A 575 24.39 -8.96 35.49
CA THR A 575 25.34 -10.08 35.50
C THR A 575 24.81 -11.19 34.61
N VAL A 576 25.70 -11.81 33.85
CA VAL A 576 25.37 -12.94 32.97
C VAL A 576 26.25 -14.12 33.33
N ASP A 577 25.65 -15.23 33.74
CA ASP A 577 26.34 -16.42 34.31
C ASP A 577 27.40 -16.05 35.36
N GLY A 578 27.07 -15.07 36.20
CA GLY A 578 27.95 -14.57 37.25
C GLY A 578 28.99 -13.51 36.78
N MET A 579 29.17 -13.30 35.48
CA MET A 579 30.05 -12.26 34.95
C MET A 579 29.35 -10.89 35.01
N ARG A 580 29.98 -9.93 35.66
CA ARG A 580 29.45 -8.56 35.78
C ARG A 580 29.70 -7.78 34.49
N LEU A 581 28.62 -7.24 33.94
CA LEU A 581 28.67 -6.32 32.79
C LEU A 581 28.84 -4.86 33.27
N PRO A 582 29.25 -3.93 32.39
CA PRO A 582 29.31 -2.51 32.73
C PRO A 582 27.95 -2.00 33.23
N GLU A 583 27.97 -1.17 34.28
CA GLU A 583 26.74 -0.58 34.81
C GLU A 583 26.17 0.46 33.84
N ALA A 584 24.86 0.45 33.64
CA ALA A 584 24.18 1.41 32.78
C ALA A 584 23.22 2.31 33.56
N LYS A 585 23.20 3.59 33.18
CA LYS A 585 22.27 4.58 33.71
C LYS A 585 20.95 4.52 32.93
N VAL A 586 19.84 4.35 33.65
CA VAL A 586 18.48 4.41 33.11
C VAL A 586 17.88 5.75 33.46
N ASP A 587 17.66 6.60 32.46
CA ASP A 587 17.01 7.91 32.60
C ASP A 587 15.50 7.80 32.34
N PHE A 588 14.70 8.58 33.09
CA PHE A 588 13.24 8.59 32.99
C PHE A 588 12.70 9.83 32.24
N GLY A 589 13.54 10.46 31.39
CA GLY A 589 13.14 11.67 30.64
C GLY A 589 12.20 11.45 29.45
N GLY A 590 11.90 10.20 29.12
CA GLY A 590 10.98 9.81 28.02
C GLY A 590 10.01 8.73 28.45
N PRO A 591 9.06 8.35 27.58
CA PRO A 591 8.06 7.30 27.88
C PRO A 591 8.66 5.87 27.89
N ARG A 592 9.87 5.72 27.37
CA ARG A 592 10.60 4.43 27.28
C ARG A 592 12.08 4.65 27.60
N PHE A 593 12.74 3.59 28.06
CA PHE A 593 14.20 3.52 28.17
C PHE A 593 14.73 2.32 27.37
N GLU A 594 15.94 2.45 26.89
CA GLU A 594 16.73 1.37 26.28
C GLU A 594 18.16 1.44 26.79
N VAL A 595 18.69 0.30 27.23
CA VAL A 595 20.08 0.15 27.59
C VAL A 595 20.67 -1.10 26.94
N SER A 596 21.96 -1.06 26.60
CA SER A 596 22.61 -2.19 25.94
C SER A 596 23.95 -2.52 26.56
N TYR A 597 24.25 -3.81 26.64
CA TYR A 597 25.44 -4.36 27.28
C TYR A 597 26.23 -5.21 26.28
N PRO A 598 27.56 -4.99 26.13
CA PRO A 598 28.39 -5.88 25.33
C PRO A 598 28.45 -7.26 26.02
N LEU A 599 28.21 -8.32 25.26
CA LEU A 599 28.35 -9.68 25.77
C LEU A 599 29.78 -10.18 25.56
N PRO A 600 30.40 -10.81 26.57
CA PRO A 600 31.71 -11.43 26.45
C PRO A 600 31.73 -12.53 25.38
N ASN A 601 32.86 -12.66 24.67
CA ASN A 601 33.01 -13.64 23.61
C ASN A 601 32.95 -15.09 24.11
N GLU A 602 33.22 -15.31 25.38
CA GLU A 602 33.12 -16.62 26.05
C GLU A 602 31.68 -17.15 26.08
N LEU A 603 30.70 -16.29 25.94
CA LEU A 603 29.27 -16.64 25.93
C LEU A 603 28.75 -17.01 24.54
N VAL A 604 29.56 -16.83 23.49
CA VAL A 604 29.15 -17.14 22.12
C VAL A 604 28.88 -18.63 21.97
N GLY A 605 27.68 -18.97 21.46
CA GLY A 605 27.20 -20.35 21.30
C GLY A 605 26.57 -20.96 22.55
N SER A 606 26.44 -20.21 23.64
CA SER A 606 25.72 -20.66 24.84
C SER A 606 24.24 -20.85 24.54
N LYS A 607 23.70 -22.03 24.83
CA LYS A 607 22.28 -22.35 24.60
C LYS A 607 21.37 -21.65 25.59
N GLU A 608 21.87 -21.36 26.78
CA GLU A 608 21.17 -20.74 27.89
C GLU A 608 22.12 -19.85 28.68
N LEU A 609 21.67 -18.65 29.02
CA LEU A 609 22.33 -17.69 29.89
C LEU A 609 21.39 -17.35 31.03
N LEU A 610 21.91 -17.34 32.27
CA LEU A 610 21.22 -16.78 33.41
C LEU A 610 21.60 -15.30 33.56
N VAL A 611 20.68 -14.43 33.25
CA VAL A 611 20.82 -12.99 33.39
C VAL A 611 20.22 -12.53 34.70
N ALA A 612 20.97 -11.82 35.53
CA ALA A 612 20.44 -11.19 36.74
C ALA A 612 20.56 -9.67 36.64
N PHE A 613 19.45 -9.01 36.88
CA PHE A 613 19.28 -7.57 36.93
C PHE A 613 19.29 -7.10 38.36
N THR A 614 19.99 -6.01 38.66
CA THR A 614 19.99 -5.38 39.98
C THR A 614 19.95 -3.87 39.81
N VAL A 615 19.01 -3.20 40.49
CA VAL A 615 18.91 -1.76 40.55
C VAL A 615 19.43 -1.19 41.86
N ASP A 616 20.05 -0.01 41.84
CA ASP A 616 20.57 0.66 43.03
C ASP A 616 19.44 1.12 43.98
N ARG A 617 18.26 1.42 43.44
CA ARG A 617 17.09 1.85 44.21
C ARG A 617 15.78 1.33 43.63
N THR A 618 14.74 1.31 44.46
CA THR A 618 13.36 0.96 44.12
C THR A 618 12.42 2.12 44.44
N PHE A 619 11.21 2.03 43.93
CA PHE A 619 10.16 3.05 44.08
C PHE A 619 8.90 2.40 44.64
N GLN A 620 8.10 3.22 45.34
CA GLN A 620 6.72 2.88 45.72
C GLN A 620 5.80 4.00 45.25
N PHE A 621 4.70 3.67 44.62
CA PHE A 621 3.79 4.63 44.01
C PHE A 621 2.38 4.53 44.60
N GLY A 622 1.91 5.60 45.20
CA GLY A 622 0.55 5.68 45.73
C GLY A 622 0.28 4.63 46.83
N ALA A 623 -0.74 3.80 46.60
CA ALA A 623 -1.14 2.71 47.51
C ALA A 623 -0.42 1.38 47.22
N ASP A 624 0.45 1.30 46.23
CA ASP A 624 1.21 0.10 45.90
C ASP A 624 2.32 -0.12 46.93
N THR A 625 2.25 -1.23 47.64
CA THR A 625 3.22 -1.58 48.68
C THR A 625 4.44 -2.32 48.16
N ARG A 626 4.48 -2.65 46.85
CA ARG A 626 5.61 -3.33 46.22
C ARG A 626 6.82 -2.39 46.09
N GLU A 627 8.00 -2.96 46.23
CA GLU A 627 9.26 -2.28 45.91
C GLU A 627 9.55 -2.43 44.44
N LEU A 628 9.15 -1.47 43.64
CA LEU A 628 9.24 -1.50 42.18
C LEU A 628 10.61 -1.01 41.71
N GLY A 629 11.32 -1.79 40.91
CA GLY A 629 12.56 -1.42 40.25
C GLY A 629 12.29 -0.81 38.87
N LEU A 630 12.44 -1.58 37.81
CA LEU A 630 12.14 -1.18 36.43
C LEU A 630 10.92 -1.92 35.88
N ASN A 631 10.17 -1.23 35.03
CA ASN A 631 9.10 -1.84 34.26
C ASN A 631 9.69 -2.29 32.91
N VAL A 632 9.97 -3.59 32.80
CA VAL A 632 10.66 -4.18 31.65
C VAL A 632 9.66 -4.57 30.57
N GLY A 633 9.95 -4.25 29.31
CA GLY A 633 9.16 -4.60 28.14
C GLY A 633 9.81 -5.70 27.32
N VAL A 634 10.99 -5.46 26.76
CA VAL A 634 11.70 -6.42 25.89
C VAL A 634 13.13 -6.63 26.36
N ILE A 635 13.56 -7.88 26.33
CA ILE A 635 14.95 -8.26 26.56
C ILE A 635 15.42 -9.07 25.36
N GLU A 636 16.53 -8.63 24.72
CA GLU A 636 16.97 -9.22 23.45
C GLU A 636 18.50 -9.32 23.36
N VAL A 637 18.97 -10.42 22.78
CA VAL A 637 20.38 -10.61 22.37
C VAL A 637 20.47 -10.47 20.86
N ARG A 638 21.06 -9.35 20.39
CA ARG A 638 21.24 -9.03 18.97
C ARG A 638 22.56 -8.32 18.67
#